data_8fceafd47a18f68a316394ef2d87d65c
#
_entry.id   8fceafd47a18f68a316394ef2d87d65c
#
_cell.length_a   1.000
_cell.length_b   1.000
_cell.length_c   1.000
_cell.angle_alpha   90.00
_cell.angle_beta   90.00
_cell.angle_gamma   90.00
#
_symmetry.space_group_name_H-M   'P 1'
#
loop_
_entity.id
_entity.type
_entity.pdbx_description
1 polymer ?
#
loop_
_entity_poly.entity_id
_entity_poly.type
_entity_poly.pdbx_seq_one_letter_code
_entity_poly.pdbx_strand_id
1 'polypeptide(L)'
;MFASVCLCRAGQVIDCDICVYGGTSGGVSAAVAAARLGKNVALVTYNNHVGGMSSGGLGVTDVGSGGTAYIGGISAEFYQRVGQAYGSASPVYWFEPHVAEQTFWQMLSQAGVPVYTNLLLASVTMSNQTITQITMNDGTICQAREFIDTTYEGDLMALAGVSFTVGREGTNAYNESFAGLQNPGHTYSFDPYVVAGNPASGLLPLVQTNTGGSIGQADSRLQTYNFRLCLTQNTTNMIAIAPPANYSEAQYELVRRYIASRVATNGSVHLSDVIDIQQIIPNGKTDINANGELSTDYVGYNYTYPTNSYAARQVIWQAHQDYIRGLLYFYATSKNVPANMNTEAQSWGLAKDEFQDTGGWPHQMYVREARRMVSDYVMLLQDAMSSRSAPDPIALGNYALDSHPVQRIAYNGWAEWEGGAISGTPPYPFGISYRSIIPRTNQCQNLFCTFALSASHVGFAPVRMEPVFMMTSQSAGTAAAFAIDDNVPVQQVNYQKLSAQLRADGQVITWPASNGNTNGIISDNADPNVIITGSWANSSNAGYWGINSIHDQNSGKGTKSVKFPSVLPTNGTYEVDAWWVPASNRATNAPYDIVHAAGTTRVLVNQVNNNNGWFKLLTTNFNAGTGSSVTLRNDNTLIDSTHGYVSADAVRWLPVGSTAPPPPPPTVDLVASDAVACEFGTNTARFSLVRSGDTNLLALTLNYTVSGTAVSGVDYAPLPGSITIPAGALATNIVVTPLGSNLASNQATVTLTLVPSANFTGTSLSNATIVILDRPINVWRRASFTPAELADPSTSGDLADPDHDGLSNLMEYALGLPPKDPTTANRPHASVATGYLTLTYTRAKAAADVSLVVEQSNDLATWHSGTNYVQQVSVVDQGSTQLITMQTLVPVGASAANFVRLHATRLP
;
A
#
# COMPACT_ATOMS: atom_id res chain seq x y z
N MET A 1 -32.81 1.65 1.26
CA MET A 1 -33.35 2.88 0.63
C MET A 1 -32.30 3.30 -0.39
N PHE A 2 -32.67 3.21 -1.68
CA PHE A 2 -31.75 3.60 -2.76
C PHE A 2 -31.59 5.12 -2.77
N ALA A 3 -30.34 5.59 -2.91
CA ALA A 3 -30.09 6.99 -3.24
C ALA A 3 -30.88 7.32 -4.51
N SER A 4 -31.52 8.50 -4.53
CA SER A 4 -32.24 8.96 -5.71
C SER A 4 -31.22 9.22 -6.82
N VAL A 5 -31.00 8.24 -7.69
CA VAL A 5 -30.35 8.48 -8.98
C VAL A 5 -31.32 9.35 -9.78
N CYS A 6 -31.00 10.64 -9.91
CA CYS A 6 -31.72 11.51 -10.83
C CYS A 6 -31.41 11.05 -12.25
N LEU A 7 -32.38 10.38 -12.90
CA LEU A 7 -32.31 10.14 -14.33
C LEU A 7 -32.34 11.50 -15.05
N CYS A 8 -31.18 11.95 -15.55
CA CYS A 8 -31.05 13.20 -16.29
C CYS A 8 -31.97 13.17 -17.53
N ARG A 9 -32.85 14.15 -17.66
CA ARG A 9 -33.44 14.51 -18.95
C ARG A 9 -32.42 15.40 -19.67
N ALA A 10 -32.06 15.05 -20.89
CA ALA A 10 -31.20 15.89 -21.71
C ALA A 10 -31.68 17.35 -21.74
N GLY A 11 -30.74 18.28 -21.49
CA GLY A 11 -31.02 19.72 -21.51
C GLY A 11 -31.67 20.28 -20.22
N GLN A 12 -31.62 19.56 -19.08
CA GLN A 12 -32.08 20.10 -17.78
C GLN A 12 -31.12 21.15 -17.21
N VAL A 13 -31.65 22.01 -16.34
CA VAL A 13 -30.84 22.94 -15.54
C VAL A 13 -30.77 22.40 -14.11
N ILE A 14 -29.53 22.24 -13.61
CA ILE A 14 -29.20 21.91 -12.21
C ILE A 14 -28.78 23.23 -11.55
N ASP A 15 -29.52 23.66 -10.54
CA ASP A 15 -29.22 24.86 -9.76
C ASP A 15 -28.83 24.46 -8.34
N CYS A 16 -27.61 24.86 -7.91
CA CYS A 16 -27.08 24.48 -6.60
C CYS A 16 -26.12 25.56 -6.05
N ASP A 17 -25.76 25.46 -4.78
CA ASP A 17 -24.73 26.31 -4.18
C ASP A 17 -23.34 25.88 -4.63
N ILE A 18 -23.10 24.56 -4.66
CA ILE A 18 -21.79 23.95 -4.98
C ILE A 18 -21.98 22.83 -5.99
N CYS A 19 -21.30 22.93 -7.12
CA CYS A 19 -21.21 21.87 -8.12
C CYS A 19 -19.88 21.14 -7.96
N VAL A 20 -19.92 19.84 -7.62
CA VAL A 20 -18.76 18.96 -7.60
C VAL A 20 -18.74 18.17 -8.90
N TYR A 21 -17.73 18.36 -9.74
CA TYR A 21 -17.52 17.64 -10.98
C TYR A 21 -16.46 16.56 -10.83
N GLY A 22 -16.87 15.29 -10.94
CA GLY A 22 -16.07 14.09 -10.77
C GLY A 22 -16.57 13.21 -9.63
N GLY A 23 -17.11 12.02 -9.96
CA GLY A 23 -17.61 11.03 -8.98
C GLY A 23 -16.51 10.23 -8.29
N THR A 24 -15.32 10.81 -8.08
CA THR A 24 -14.17 10.15 -7.42
C THR A 24 -14.38 10.02 -5.90
N SER A 25 -13.49 9.35 -5.20
CA SER A 25 -13.47 9.29 -3.73
C SER A 25 -13.45 10.70 -3.09
N GLY A 26 -12.67 11.60 -3.69
CA GLY A 26 -12.64 13.00 -3.28
C GLY A 26 -13.92 13.74 -3.64
N GLY A 27 -14.53 13.47 -4.80
CA GLY A 27 -15.82 14.09 -5.17
C GLY A 27 -16.92 13.77 -4.18
N VAL A 28 -17.00 12.54 -3.73
CA VAL A 28 -17.91 12.13 -2.65
C VAL A 28 -17.58 12.87 -1.35
N SER A 29 -16.29 12.94 -0.99
CA SER A 29 -15.85 13.61 0.25
C SER A 29 -16.16 15.11 0.26
N ALA A 30 -15.93 15.81 -0.87
CA ALA A 30 -16.25 17.23 -1.02
C ALA A 30 -17.76 17.48 -0.91
N ALA A 31 -18.54 16.68 -1.64
CA ALA A 31 -20.01 16.83 -1.65
C ALA A 31 -20.63 16.57 -0.26
N VAL A 32 -20.18 15.51 0.43
CA VAL A 32 -20.64 15.20 1.79
C VAL A 32 -20.24 16.29 2.78
N ALA A 33 -19.01 16.81 2.70
CA ALA A 33 -18.53 17.88 3.59
C ALA A 33 -19.38 19.16 3.44
N ALA A 34 -19.59 19.59 2.21
CA ALA A 34 -20.36 20.80 1.92
C ALA A 34 -21.85 20.65 2.30
N ALA A 35 -22.45 19.48 2.03
CA ALA A 35 -23.85 19.20 2.39
C ALA A 35 -24.06 19.18 3.91
N ARG A 36 -23.11 18.63 4.68
CA ARG A 36 -23.12 18.66 6.16
C ARG A 36 -23.06 20.09 6.74
N LEU A 37 -22.52 21.03 5.99
CA LEU A 37 -22.51 22.46 6.32
C LEU A 37 -23.75 23.20 5.78
N GLY A 38 -24.80 22.47 5.36
CA GLY A 38 -26.08 23.02 4.97
C GLY A 38 -26.14 23.61 3.56
N LYS A 39 -25.19 23.30 2.68
CA LYS A 39 -25.19 23.77 1.29
C LYS A 39 -26.02 22.83 0.40
N ASN A 40 -26.69 23.43 -0.61
CA ASN A 40 -27.28 22.66 -1.71
C ASN A 40 -26.18 22.22 -2.68
N VAL A 41 -25.88 20.93 -2.72
CA VAL A 41 -24.74 20.38 -3.47
C VAL A 41 -25.24 19.44 -4.56
N ALA A 42 -24.66 19.55 -5.76
CA ALA A 42 -24.82 18.57 -6.83
C ALA A 42 -23.50 17.87 -7.12
N LEU A 43 -23.49 16.53 -7.10
CA LEU A 43 -22.37 15.72 -7.59
C LEU A 43 -22.64 15.29 -9.04
N VAL A 44 -21.77 15.68 -9.97
CA VAL A 44 -21.89 15.36 -11.40
C VAL A 44 -20.74 14.43 -11.79
N THR A 45 -21.05 13.26 -12.36
CA THR A 45 -20.04 12.27 -12.74
C THR A 45 -20.16 11.84 -14.20
N TYR A 46 -19.02 11.58 -14.82
CA TYR A 46 -18.89 11.19 -16.23
C TYR A 46 -19.31 9.74 -16.53
N ASN A 47 -19.47 8.91 -15.51
CA ASN A 47 -19.93 7.51 -15.62
C ASN A 47 -21.04 7.22 -14.60
N ASN A 48 -21.43 5.94 -14.46
CA ASN A 48 -22.45 5.48 -13.51
C ASN A 48 -21.95 5.21 -12.10
N HIS A 49 -20.66 5.36 -11.86
CA HIS A 49 -19.98 4.91 -10.66
C HIS A 49 -19.50 6.09 -9.80
N VAL A 50 -19.35 5.84 -8.51
CA VAL A 50 -18.78 6.77 -7.56
C VAL A 50 -17.63 6.11 -6.79
N GLY A 51 -16.65 6.90 -6.34
CA GLY A 51 -15.51 6.42 -5.56
C GLY A 51 -14.20 6.31 -6.34
N GLY A 52 -14.21 6.56 -7.66
CA GLY A 52 -13.01 6.58 -8.50
C GLY A 52 -12.18 5.30 -8.39
N MET A 53 -10.87 5.42 -8.08
CA MET A 53 -9.99 4.26 -7.94
C MET A 53 -10.34 3.39 -6.73
N SER A 54 -10.82 3.96 -5.62
CA SER A 54 -11.21 3.19 -4.44
C SER A 54 -12.34 2.19 -4.72
N SER A 55 -13.24 2.49 -5.65
CA SER A 55 -14.28 1.57 -6.14
C SER A 55 -13.91 0.94 -7.50
N GLY A 56 -12.89 1.45 -8.18
CA GLY A 56 -12.46 1.07 -9.52
C GLY A 56 -11.26 0.10 -9.55
N GLY A 57 -11.03 -0.67 -8.49
CA GLY A 57 -10.07 -1.76 -8.47
C GLY A 57 -8.93 -1.61 -7.47
N LEU A 58 -8.63 -0.40 -6.96
CA LEU A 58 -7.64 -0.18 -5.91
C LEU A 58 -8.22 -0.65 -4.56
N GLY A 59 -8.21 -1.96 -4.35
CA GLY A 59 -8.73 -2.60 -3.14
C GLY A 59 -7.76 -2.57 -1.96
N VAL A 60 -6.47 -2.35 -2.22
CA VAL A 60 -5.42 -2.18 -1.21
C VAL A 60 -5.08 -0.71 -1.12
N THR A 61 -5.44 -0.10 0.00
CA THR A 61 -5.18 1.33 0.21
C THR A 61 -3.69 1.60 0.37
N ASP A 62 -3.17 2.54 -0.42
CA ASP A 62 -1.79 3.01 -0.32
C ASP A 62 -1.61 3.87 0.95
N VAL A 63 -1.08 3.27 2.00
CA VAL A 63 -0.71 3.94 3.26
C VAL A 63 0.81 3.91 3.43
N GLY A 64 1.39 5.00 3.85
CA GLY A 64 2.84 5.10 4.05
C GLY A 64 3.35 4.31 5.25
N SER A 65 4.68 4.24 5.39
CA SER A 65 5.37 3.53 6.48
C SER A 65 5.01 4.05 7.88
N GLY A 66 4.50 5.28 8.00
CA GLY A 66 3.96 5.85 9.24
C GLY A 66 2.56 5.35 9.63
N GLY A 67 2.00 4.37 8.89
CA GLY A 67 0.67 3.80 9.15
C GLY A 67 -0.46 4.75 8.79
N THR A 68 -1.64 4.55 9.39
CA THR A 68 -2.90 5.23 9.06
C THR A 68 -3.24 6.43 9.94
N ALA A 69 -2.40 6.77 10.92
CA ALA A 69 -2.70 7.81 11.92
C ALA A 69 -2.85 9.23 11.33
N TYR A 70 -2.35 9.48 10.12
CA TYR A 70 -2.53 10.75 9.40
C TYR A 70 -3.89 10.85 8.71
N ILE A 71 -4.62 9.75 8.54
CA ILE A 71 -5.91 9.70 7.86
C ILE A 71 -6.98 10.16 8.85
N GLY A 72 -7.69 11.25 8.50
CA GLY A 72 -8.73 11.84 9.35
C GLY A 72 -10.00 12.19 8.58
N GLY A 73 -10.97 12.75 9.29
CA GLY A 73 -12.22 13.27 8.71
C GLY A 73 -13.04 12.25 7.96
N ILE A 74 -13.57 12.65 6.81
CA ILE A 74 -14.41 11.79 5.95
C ILE A 74 -13.63 10.60 5.39
N SER A 75 -12.32 10.73 5.17
CA SER A 75 -11.48 9.60 4.76
C SER A 75 -11.45 8.53 5.84
N ALA A 76 -11.22 8.88 7.10
CA ALA A 76 -11.27 7.93 8.22
C ALA A 76 -12.69 7.34 8.39
N GLU A 77 -13.74 8.14 8.25
CA GLU A 77 -15.12 7.69 8.28
C GLU A 77 -15.40 6.65 7.19
N PHE A 78 -14.92 6.86 5.96
CA PHE A 78 -15.05 5.88 4.87
C PHE A 78 -14.47 4.52 5.25
N TYR A 79 -13.21 4.45 5.69
CA TYR A 79 -12.58 3.19 6.08
C TYR A 79 -13.26 2.52 7.29
N GLN A 80 -13.77 3.32 8.23
CA GLN A 80 -14.56 2.81 9.34
C GLN A 80 -15.87 2.17 8.87
N ARG A 81 -16.57 2.79 7.92
CA ARG A 81 -17.81 2.25 7.34
C ARG A 81 -17.56 1.00 6.50
N VAL A 82 -16.46 0.95 5.75
CA VAL A 82 -16.00 -0.27 5.07
C VAL A 82 -15.77 -1.38 6.09
N GLY A 83 -15.12 -1.09 7.22
CA GLY A 83 -14.96 -2.04 8.32
C GLY A 83 -16.32 -2.57 8.81
N GLN A 84 -17.27 -1.67 9.05
CA GLN A 84 -18.63 -2.04 9.49
C GLN A 84 -19.36 -2.93 8.46
N ALA A 85 -19.16 -2.70 7.16
CA ALA A 85 -19.73 -3.55 6.11
C ALA A 85 -19.22 -5.00 6.17
N TYR A 86 -17.99 -5.21 6.67
CA TYR A 86 -17.42 -6.53 6.96
C TYR A 86 -17.68 -7.01 8.40
N GLY A 87 -18.48 -6.31 9.20
CA GLY A 87 -18.74 -6.66 10.61
C GLY A 87 -17.57 -6.32 11.56
N SER A 88 -16.60 -5.53 11.12
CA SER A 88 -15.46 -5.08 11.94
C SER A 88 -15.83 -3.82 12.74
N ALA A 89 -15.39 -3.76 13.99
CA ALA A 89 -15.45 -2.53 14.80
C ALA A 89 -14.33 -1.53 14.44
N SER A 90 -13.28 -1.97 13.75
CA SER A 90 -12.13 -1.17 13.34
C SER A 90 -12.19 -0.80 11.86
N PRO A 91 -11.53 0.29 11.43
CA PRO A 91 -11.40 0.63 10.02
C PRO A 91 -10.74 -0.51 9.24
N VAL A 92 -11.16 -0.71 7.98
CA VAL A 92 -10.58 -1.69 7.05
C VAL A 92 -10.04 -0.95 5.84
N TYR A 93 -8.77 -1.19 5.52
CA TYR A 93 -8.02 -0.53 4.43
C TYR A 93 -7.80 -1.44 3.23
N TRP A 94 -8.28 -2.69 3.30
CA TRP A 94 -8.26 -3.69 2.23
C TRP A 94 -9.67 -4.19 2.01
N PHE A 95 -10.23 -3.92 0.85
CA PHE A 95 -11.65 -4.11 0.63
C PHE A 95 -11.98 -4.45 -0.83
N GLU A 96 -13.15 -5.00 -1.01
CA GLU A 96 -13.71 -5.29 -2.32
C GLU A 96 -14.25 -4.00 -2.99
N PRO A 97 -14.05 -3.82 -4.30
CA PRO A 97 -14.49 -2.62 -5.03
C PRO A 97 -15.98 -2.29 -4.86
N HIS A 98 -16.85 -3.30 -4.94
CA HIS A 98 -18.31 -3.09 -4.78
C HIS A 98 -18.69 -2.62 -3.36
N VAL A 99 -17.97 -3.08 -2.32
CA VAL A 99 -18.20 -2.65 -0.93
C VAL A 99 -17.81 -1.18 -0.75
N ALA A 100 -16.71 -0.77 -1.37
CA ALA A 100 -16.29 0.64 -1.39
C ALA A 100 -17.34 1.52 -2.09
N GLU A 101 -17.81 1.12 -3.27
CA GLU A 101 -18.82 1.86 -4.02
C GLU A 101 -20.14 1.98 -3.25
N GLN A 102 -20.63 0.88 -2.67
CA GLN A 102 -21.82 0.89 -1.84
C GLN A 102 -21.67 1.82 -0.63
N THR A 103 -20.50 1.86 -0.02
CA THR A 103 -20.20 2.76 1.10
C THR A 103 -20.27 4.23 0.67
N PHE A 104 -19.72 4.59 -0.47
CA PHE A 104 -19.80 5.96 -1.02
C PHE A 104 -21.24 6.34 -1.36
N TRP A 105 -22.04 5.47 -1.97
CA TRP A 105 -23.46 5.70 -2.22
C TRP A 105 -24.25 5.92 -0.93
N GLN A 106 -23.94 5.15 0.13
CA GLN A 106 -24.58 5.34 1.44
C GLN A 106 -24.22 6.70 2.06
N MET A 107 -22.97 7.13 1.95
CA MET A 107 -22.53 8.44 2.48
C MET A 107 -23.22 9.59 1.75
N LEU A 108 -23.33 9.55 0.42
CA LEU A 108 -24.03 10.54 -0.39
C LEU A 108 -25.54 10.59 -0.06
N SER A 109 -26.16 9.41 0.05
CA SER A 109 -27.58 9.30 0.38
C SER A 109 -27.91 9.87 1.77
N GLN A 110 -27.07 9.57 2.76
CA GLN A 110 -27.23 10.08 4.13
C GLN A 110 -27.01 11.59 4.24
N ALA A 111 -26.12 12.14 3.39
CA ALA A 111 -25.89 13.57 3.29
C ALA A 111 -26.95 14.30 2.43
N GLY A 112 -27.85 13.57 1.78
CA GLY A 112 -28.88 14.15 0.90
C GLY A 112 -28.33 14.73 -0.41
N VAL A 113 -27.17 14.27 -0.89
CA VAL A 113 -26.54 14.77 -2.12
C VAL A 113 -27.13 14.08 -3.35
N PRO A 114 -27.78 14.81 -4.28
CA PRO A 114 -28.16 14.26 -5.58
C PRO A 114 -26.93 14.00 -6.46
N VAL A 115 -26.96 12.86 -7.17
CA VAL A 115 -25.90 12.44 -8.06
C VAL A 115 -26.43 12.36 -9.49
N TYR A 116 -25.75 13.06 -10.40
CA TYR A 116 -26.06 13.12 -11.84
C TYR A 116 -25.00 12.38 -12.62
N THR A 117 -25.35 11.27 -13.21
CA THR A 117 -24.43 10.31 -13.84
C THR A 117 -24.37 10.44 -15.36
N ASN A 118 -23.30 9.92 -15.99
CA ASN A 118 -23.06 9.92 -17.45
C ASN A 118 -23.03 11.31 -18.09
N LEU A 119 -22.53 12.29 -17.39
CA LEU A 119 -22.46 13.67 -17.84
C LEU A 119 -21.00 14.08 -18.10
N LEU A 120 -20.61 14.10 -19.38
CA LEU A 120 -19.28 14.56 -19.80
C LEU A 120 -19.28 16.09 -19.96
N LEU A 121 -18.31 16.75 -19.40
CA LEU A 121 -18.16 18.21 -19.49
C LEU A 121 -17.86 18.63 -20.93
N ALA A 122 -18.70 19.49 -21.49
CA ALA A 122 -18.52 20.00 -22.85
C ALA A 122 -17.94 21.43 -22.87
N SER A 123 -18.39 22.33 -21.98
CA SER A 123 -17.91 23.70 -21.92
C SER A 123 -18.11 24.34 -20.55
N VAL A 124 -17.34 25.39 -20.30
CA VAL A 124 -17.41 26.26 -19.11
C VAL A 124 -17.72 27.68 -19.57
N THR A 125 -18.69 28.31 -18.92
CA THR A 125 -19.00 29.73 -19.15
C THR A 125 -18.44 30.56 -18.00
N MET A 126 -17.56 31.48 -18.36
CA MET A 126 -16.91 32.42 -17.43
C MET A 126 -17.52 33.81 -17.53
N SER A 127 -17.67 34.51 -16.41
CA SER A 127 -17.88 35.97 -16.33
C SER A 127 -16.74 36.57 -15.54
N ASN A 128 -15.85 37.31 -16.18
CA ASN A 128 -14.57 37.72 -15.60
C ASN A 128 -13.77 36.49 -15.13
N GLN A 129 -13.40 36.43 -13.88
CA GLN A 129 -12.65 35.28 -13.26
C GLN A 129 -13.59 34.33 -12.48
N THR A 130 -14.89 34.31 -12.80
CA THR A 130 -15.87 33.48 -12.09
C THR A 130 -16.59 32.55 -13.07
N ILE A 131 -16.64 31.27 -12.76
CA ILE A 131 -17.47 30.29 -13.47
C ILE A 131 -18.91 30.56 -13.13
N THR A 132 -19.77 30.76 -14.13
CA THR A 132 -21.21 30.97 -13.94
C THR A 132 -22.04 29.71 -14.17
N GLN A 133 -21.55 28.85 -15.07
CA GLN A 133 -22.16 27.55 -15.36
C GLN A 133 -21.17 26.63 -16.09
N ILE A 134 -21.46 25.34 -15.98
CA ILE A 134 -20.83 24.30 -16.77
C ILE A 134 -21.91 23.59 -17.60
N THR A 135 -21.57 23.23 -18.85
CA THR A 135 -22.51 22.59 -19.77
C THR A 135 -21.99 21.19 -20.13
N MET A 136 -22.86 20.21 -20.05
CA MET A 136 -22.54 18.81 -20.35
C MET A 136 -22.80 18.49 -21.82
N ASN A 137 -22.27 17.36 -22.28
CA ASN A 137 -22.37 16.90 -23.67
C ASN A 137 -23.81 16.62 -24.15
N ASP A 138 -24.74 16.37 -23.24
CA ASP A 138 -26.18 16.17 -23.52
C ASP A 138 -27.01 17.47 -23.46
N GLY A 139 -26.34 18.61 -23.22
CA GLY A 139 -26.96 19.92 -23.06
C GLY A 139 -27.43 20.24 -21.63
N THR A 140 -27.22 19.35 -20.66
CA THR A 140 -27.47 19.66 -19.25
C THR A 140 -26.54 20.78 -18.77
N ILE A 141 -27.09 21.74 -18.05
CA ILE A 141 -26.39 22.91 -17.51
C ILE A 141 -26.38 22.80 -15.99
N CYS A 142 -25.20 22.96 -15.36
CA CYS A 142 -25.11 23.12 -13.92
C CYS A 142 -24.69 24.56 -13.60
N GLN A 143 -25.54 25.28 -12.87
CA GLN A 143 -25.28 26.62 -12.36
C GLN A 143 -24.99 26.54 -10.86
N ALA A 144 -23.86 27.14 -10.43
CA ALA A 144 -23.47 27.11 -9.04
C ALA A 144 -22.70 28.38 -8.66
N ARG A 145 -22.58 28.65 -7.35
CA ARG A 145 -21.74 29.71 -6.81
C ARG A 145 -20.28 29.28 -6.72
N GLU A 146 -20.05 28.02 -6.33
CA GLU A 146 -18.73 27.42 -6.22
C GLU A 146 -18.64 26.13 -7.02
N PHE A 147 -17.45 25.83 -7.56
CA PHE A 147 -17.16 24.62 -8.34
C PHE A 147 -15.96 23.88 -7.76
N ILE A 148 -16.02 22.54 -7.77
CA ILE A 148 -14.91 21.69 -7.30
C ILE A 148 -14.63 20.64 -8.40
N ASP A 149 -13.44 20.73 -9.01
CA ASP A 149 -12.91 19.72 -9.94
C ASP A 149 -12.23 18.60 -9.14
N THR A 150 -12.85 17.43 -9.15
CA THR A 150 -12.36 16.21 -8.52
C THR A 150 -12.07 15.11 -9.54
N THR A 151 -11.89 15.48 -10.81
CA THR A 151 -11.49 14.54 -11.87
C THR A 151 -9.99 14.30 -11.84
N TYR A 152 -9.55 13.10 -12.22
CA TYR A 152 -8.11 12.77 -12.35
C TYR A 152 -7.43 13.62 -13.41
N GLU A 153 -8.17 14.05 -14.43
CA GLU A 153 -7.67 14.76 -15.60
C GLU A 153 -7.64 16.29 -15.44
N GLY A 154 -8.40 16.88 -14.54
CA GLY A 154 -8.52 18.31 -14.37
C GLY A 154 -9.21 19.00 -15.55
N ASP A 155 -10.30 18.43 -16.06
CA ASP A 155 -10.97 18.94 -17.27
C ASP A 155 -11.74 20.24 -17.01
N LEU A 156 -12.38 20.39 -15.85
CA LEU A 156 -13.08 21.61 -15.47
C LEU A 156 -12.09 22.76 -15.28
N MET A 157 -10.98 22.48 -14.61
CA MET A 157 -9.88 23.43 -14.43
C MET A 157 -9.35 23.95 -15.77
N ALA A 158 -9.08 23.02 -16.72
CA ALA A 158 -8.55 23.38 -18.02
C ALA A 158 -9.52 24.21 -18.87
N LEU A 159 -10.81 23.85 -18.89
CA LEU A 159 -11.85 24.58 -19.62
C LEU A 159 -12.21 25.92 -18.97
N ALA A 160 -11.94 26.10 -17.68
CA ALA A 160 -12.02 27.39 -17.01
C ALA A 160 -10.82 28.32 -17.33
N GLY A 161 -9.85 27.87 -18.11
CA GLY A 161 -8.69 28.68 -18.52
C GLY A 161 -7.62 28.81 -17.42
N VAL A 162 -7.65 27.96 -16.40
CA VAL A 162 -6.64 27.94 -15.35
C VAL A 162 -5.34 27.32 -15.87
N SER A 163 -4.20 27.90 -15.52
CA SER A 163 -2.88 27.42 -15.93
C SER A 163 -2.56 26.05 -15.33
N PHE A 164 -2.04 25.16 -16.16
CA PHE A 164 -1.60 23.83 -15.77
C PHE A 164 -0.34 23.40 -16.53
N THR A 165 0.30 22.35 -16.03
CA THR A 165 1.41 21.65 -16.70
C THR A 165 1.03 20.19 -16.94
N VAL A 166 1.71 19.54 -17.87
CA VAL A 166 1.63 18.08 -18.17
C VAL A 166 3.04 17.58 -18.43
N GLY A 167 3.35 16.39 -17.94
CA GLY A 167 4.68 15.80 -18.07
C GLY A 167 5.63 16.22 -16.95
N ARG A 168 6.93 16.15 -17.20
CA ARG A 168 7.96 16.33 -16.17
C ARG A 168 8.66 17.68 -16.33
N GLU A 169 8.72 18.44 -15.24
CA GLU A 169 9.54 19.65 -15.18
C GLU A 169 11.03 19.27 -15.19
N GLY A 170 11.86 20.17 -15.72
CA GLY A 170 13.31 20.00 -15.64
C GLY A 170 13.86 20.37 -14.26
N THR A 171 15.06 19.90 -13.93
CA THR A 171 15.74 20.18 -12.65
C THR A 171 15.88 21.67 -12.38
N ASN A 172 15.94 22.50 -13.43
CA ASN A 172 16.05 23.98 -13.32
C ASN A 172 14.76 24.67 -12.91
N ALA A 173 13.60 24.00 -12.94
CA ALA A 173 12.33 24.61 -12.58
C ALA A 173 12.18 24.80 -11.06
N TYR A 174 12.48 23.75 -10.29
CA TYR A 174 12.27 23.71 -8.84
C TYR A 174 13.46 23.15 -8.06
N ASN A 175 14.59 22.89 -8.71
CA ASN A 175 15.79 22.31 -8.10
C ASN A 175 15.52 20.95 -7.40
N GLU A 176 14.75 20.10 -8.05
CA GLU A 176 14.42 18.75 -7.57
C GLU A 176 15.35 17.71 -8.20
N SER A 177 15.92 16.83 -7.38
CA SER A 177 16.94 15.87 -7.80
C SER A 177 16.42 14.77 -8.74
N PHE A 178 15.14 14.49 -8.74
CA PHE A 178 14.48 13.46 -9.57
C PHE A 178 13.68 14.04 -10.74
N ALA A 179 13.77 15.34 -10.98
CA ALA A 179 13.01 16.00 -12.03
C ALA A 179 13.54 15.68 -13.44
N GLY A 180 12.64 15.70 -14.42
CA GLY A 180 12.94 15.54 -15.84
C GLY A 180 13.37 14.12 -16.25
N LEU A 181 14.11 14.04 -17.36
CA LEU A 181 14.67 12.78 -17.86
C LEU A 181 15.63 12.15 -16.84
N GLN A 182 15.49 10.83 -16.66
CA GLN A 182 16.32 10.04 -15.76
C GLN A 182 17.24 9.10 -16.55
N ASN A 183 18.23 8.51 -15.87
CA ASN A 183 19.06 7.48 -16.48
C ASN A 183 18.21 6.24 -16.82
N PRO A 184 18.30 5.73 -18.05
CA PRO A 184 17.69 4.43 -18.35
C PRO A 184 18.37 3.31 -17.56
N GLY A 185 17.62 2.25 -17.27
CA GLY A 185 18.12 1.09 -16.55
C GLY A 185 17.33 -0.17 -16.84
N HIS A 186 17.92 -1.31 -16.47
CA HIS A 186 17.27 -2.62 -16.50
C HIS A 186 17.81 -3.51 -15.38
N THR A 187 17.03 -4.45 -14.94
CA THR A 187 17.46 -5.54 -14.04
C THR A 187 17.78 -6.79 -14.82
N TYR A 188 17.03 -7.03 -15.89
CA TYR A 188 17.15 -8.20 -16.76
C TYR A 188 17.49 -7.75 -18.18
N SER A 189 18.56 -8.33 -18.76
CA SER A 189 19.00 -8.00 -20.12
C SER A 189 18.17 -8.74 -21.16
N PHE A 190 17.40 -8.02 -21.97
CA PHE A 190 16.65 -8.58 -23.09
C PHE A 190 16.66 -7.61 -24.29
N ASP A 191 16.77 -8.21 -25.46
CA ASP A 191 17.01 -7.46 -26.70
C ASP A 191 15.73 -6.79 -27.21
N PRO A 192 15.78 -5.49 -27.61
CA PRO A 192 14.61 -4.70 -28.01
C PRO A 192 14.29 -4.78 -29.53
N TYR A 193 15.14 -5.43 -30.36
CA TYR A 193 15.02 -5.37 -31.80
C TYR A 193 14.23 -6.55 -32.38
N VAL A 194 13.58 -6.36 -33.54
CA VAL A 194 12.81 -7.43 -34.22
C VAL A 194 13.72 -8.63 -34.49
N VAL A 195 14.90 -8.41 -35.04
CA VAL A 195 15.97 -9.43 -35.12
C VAL A 195 16.98 -9.12 -34.04
N ALA A 196 17.13 -10.04 -33.09
CA ALA A 196 18.01 -9.86 -31.95
C ALA A 196 19.44 -9.46 -32.38
N GLY A 197 20.00 -8.44 -31.73
CA GLY A 197 21.31 -7.87 -32.01
C GLY A 197 21.38 -7.00 -33.29
N ASN A 198 20.26 -6.78 -33.98
CA ASN A 198 20.25 -5.98 -35.22
C ASN A 198 19.36 -4.74 -35.13
N PRO A 199 19.90 -3.57 -34.78
CA PRO A 199 19.14 -2.32 -34.71
C PRO A 199 18.42 -1.94 -36.02
N ALA A 200 18.97 -2.30 -37.19
CA ALA A 200 18.38 -2.01 -38.48
C ALA A 200 17.08 -2.78 -38.77
N SER A 201 16.78 -3.83 -37.97
CA SER A 201 15.55 -4.60 -38.11
C SER A 201 14.31 -3.90 -37.52
N GLY A 202 14.50 -2.77 -36.84
CA GLY A 202 13.44 -2.04 -36.14
C GLY A 202 13.21 -2.53 -34.71
N LEU A 203 12.35 -1.81 -33.97
CA LEU A 203 12.01 -2.09 -32.58
C LEU A 203 10.84 -3.08 -32.48
N LEU A 204 10.88 -3.92 -31.47
CA LEU A 204 9.75 -4.74 -31.07
C LEU A 204 8.59 -3.88 -30.55
N PRO A 205 7.35 -4.38 -30.60
CA PRO A 205 6.25 -3.79 -29.86
C PRO A 205 6.62 -3.59 -28.37
N LEU A 206 6.04 -2.56 -27.75
CA LEU A 206 6.32 -2.14 -26.35
C LEU A 206 7.66 -1.44 -26.13
N VAL A 207 8.44 -1.16 -27.18
CA VAL A 207 9.66 -0.34 -27.13
C VAL A 207 9.41 0.94 -27.92
N GLN A 208 9.62 2.10 -27.27
CA GLN A 208 9.48 3.41 -27.90
C GLN A 208 10.81 3.83 -28.56
N THR A 209 10.71 4.70 -29.57
CA THR A 209 11.90 5.31 -30.16
C THR A 209 12.61 6.19 -29.13
N ASN A 210 13.89 5.95 -28.93
CA ASN A 210 14.71 6.83 -28.10
C ASN A 210 14.90 8.17 -28.83
N THR A 211 14.32 9.24 -28.29
CA THR A 211 14.42 10.61 -28.85
C THR A 211 15.61 11.38 -28.29
N GLY A 212 16.44 10.75 -27.44
CA GLY A 212 17.54 11.41 -26.75
C GLY A 212 17.07 12.41 -25.68
N GLY A 213 17.99 13.24 -25.24
CA GLY A 213 17.79 14.27 -24.20
C GLY A 213 18.87 14.20 -23.14
N SER A 214 19.02 15.27 -22.36
CA SER A 214 19.96 15.32 -21.23
C SER A 214 19.24 14.96 -19.94
N ILE A 215 19.91 14.28 -19.02
CA ILE A 215 19.38 13.99 -17.69
C ILE A 215 18.95 15.29 -17.01
N GLY A 216 17.78 15.27 -16.40
CA GLY A 216 17.17 16.44 -15.79
C GLY A 216 16.46 17.39 -16.76
N GLN A 217 16.41 17.08 -18.06
CA GLN A 217 15.67 17.86 -19.05
C GLN A 217 14.17 17.63 -18.93
N ALA A 218 13.37 18.72 -19.02
CA ALA A 218 11.91 18.65 -19.03
C ALA A 218 11.38 17.91 -20.28
N ASP A 219 10.26 17.24 -20.15
CA ASP A 219 9.49 16.68 -21.26
C ASP A 219 7.98 16.63 -20.97
N SER A 220 7.18 16.31 -21.98
CA SER A 220 5.71 16.20 -21.87
C SER A 220 5.23 14.77 -21.57
N ARG A 221 6.12 13.84 -21.26
CA ARG A 221 5.77 12.45 -21.02
C ARG A 221 5.25 12.26 -19.60
N LEU A 222 4.40 11.26 -19.45
CA LEU A 222 3.75 10.89 -18.19
C LEU A 222 4.19 9.49 -17.77
N GLN A 223 4.22 9.25 -16.45
CA GLN A 223 4.30 7.91 -15.93
C GLN A 223 3.12 7.06 -16.44
N THR A 224 3.37 5.78 -16.62
CA THR A 224 2.41 4.86 -17.25
C THR A 224 1.11 4.71 -16.47
N TYR A 225 0.05 4.30 -17.17
CA TYR A 225 -1.23 3.92 -16.59
C TYR A 225 -1.43 2.40 -16.65
N ASN A 226 -2.35 1.90 -15.82
CA ASN A 226 -2.84 0.53 -15.89
C ASN A 226 -4.30 0.42 -15.41
N PHE A 227 -4.77 -0.82 -15.25
CA PHE A 227 -5.98 -1.14 -14.49
C PHE A 227 -5.62 -1.97 -13.27
N ARG A 228 -6.23 -1.68 -12.13
CA ARG A 228 -6.16 -2.48 -10.92
C ARG A 228 -7.27 -3.53 -11.01
N LEU A 229 -6.90 -4.79 -11.33
CA LEU A 229 -7.88 -5.84 -11.55
C LEU A 229 -8.20 -6.56 -10.25
N CYS A 230 -9.48 -6.87 -10.06
CA CYS A 230 -9.95 -7.74 -9.00
C CYS A 230 -10.05 -9.18 -9.52
N LEU A 231 -9.09 -10.03 -9.18
CA LEU A 231 -9.09 -11.43 -9.59
C LEU A 231 -9.43 -12.36 -8.43
N THR A 232 -9.81 -13.59 -8.78
CA THR A 232 -10.08 -14.67 -7.81
C THR A 232 -9.65 -16.01 -8.38
N GLN A 233 -9.37 -16.96 -7.48
CA GLN A 233 -9.17 -18.38 -7.80
C GLN A 233 -10.42 -19.22 -7.46
N ASN A 234 -11.46 -18.62 -6.91
CA ASN A 234 -12.71 -19.31 -6.63
C ASN A 234 -13.45 -19.59 -7.95
N THR A 235 -13.41 -20.82 -8.41
CA THR A 235 -13.99 -21.25 -9.70
C THR A 235 -15.49 -20.97 -9.82
N THR A 236 -16.22 -20.87 -8.73
CA THR A 236 -17.66 -20.53 -8.73
C THR A 236 -17.89 -19.04 -8.95
N ASN A 237 -16.91 -18.18 -8.61
CA ASN A 237 -16.94 -16.72 -8.74
C ASN A 237 -16.01 -16.20 -9.82
N MET A 238 -15.49 -17.04 -10.71
CA MET A 238 -14.46 -16.69 -11.66
C MET A 238 -15.00 -16.56 -13.08
N ILE A 239 -14.61 -15.48 -13.77
CA ILE A 239 -14.75 -15.30 -15.22
C ILE A 239 -13.38 -15.51 -15.83
N ALA A 240 -13.26 -16.49 -16.74
CA ALA A 240 -12.00 -16.73 -17.46
C ALA A 240 -11.59 -15.51 -18.30
N ILE A 241 -10.30 -15.19 -18.31
CA ILE A 241 -9.78 -14.07 -19.09
C ILE A 241 -9.67 -14.47 -20.55
N ALA A 242 -10.59 -13.94 -21.37
CA ALA A 242 -10.59 -14.12 -22.82
C ALA A 242 -9.62 -13.13 -23.50
N PRO A 243 -9.02 -13.50 -24.64
CA PRO A 243 -8.18 -12.58 -25.38
C PRO A 243 -9.00 -11.42 -25.95
N PRO A 244 -8.38 -10.23 -26.18
CA PRO A 244 -9.04 -9.16 -26.93
C PRO A 244 -9.24 -9.58 -28.40
N ALA A 245 -10.17 -8.92 -29.10
CA ALA A 245 -10.54 -9.29 -30.47
C ALA A 245 -9.36 -9.22 -31.47
N ASN A 246 -8.42 -8.32 -31.20
CA ASN A 246 -7.21 -8.07 -32.01
C ASN A 246 -5.96 -8.73 -31.43
N TYR A 247 -6.09 -9.77 -30.59
CA TYR A 247 -4.97 -10.45 -29.96
C TYR A 247 -3.99 -11.01 -31.00
N SER A 248 -2.71 -10.74 -30.77
CA SER A 248 -1.60 -11.35 -31.52
C SER A 248 -0.47 -11.65 -30.56
N GLU A 249 -0.01 -12.88 -30.51
CA GLU A 249 1.11 -13.31 -29.67
C GLU A 249 2.41 -12.53 -30.00
N ALA A 250 2.57 -12.12 -31.25
CA ALA A 250 3.73 -11.32 -31.69
C ALA A 250 3.85 -9.97 -30.97
N GLN A 251 2.76 -9.41 -30.45
CA GLN A 251 2.79 -8.19 -29.63
C GLN A 251 3.52 -8.39 -28.30
N TYR A 252 3.64 -9.64 -27.83
CA TYR A 252 4.25 -10.02 -26.54
C TYR A 252 5.64 -10.67 -26.71
N GLU A 253 6.27 -10.53 -27.90
CA GLU A 253 7.62 -11.06 -28.13
C GLU A 253 8.65 -10.46 -27.14
N LEU A 254 8.53 -9.18 -26.81
CA LEU A 254 9.39 -8.54 -25.81
C LEU A 254 9.18 -9.17 -24.42
N VAL A 255 7.93 -9.48 -24.04
CA VAL A 255 7.59 -10.17 -22.78
C VAL A 255 8.21 -11.57 -22.75
N ARG A 256 8.13 -12.30 -23.86
CA ARG A 256 8.79 -13.62 -24.01
C ARG A 256 10.30 -13.53 -23.73
N ARG A 257 10.99 -12.53 -24.30
CA ARG A 257 12.43 -12.30 -24.09
C ARG A 257 12.74 -11.94 -22.66
N TYR A 258 11.91 -11.10 -22.04
CA TYR A 258 12.03 -10.75 -20.62
C TYR A 258 11.90 -11.97 -19.71
N ILE A 259 10.87 -12.81 -19.91
CA ILE A 259 10.70 -14.06 -19.17
C ILE A 259 11.92 -14.98 -19.36
N ALA A 260 12.40 -15.14 -20.59
CA ALA A 260 13.57 -15.97 -20.87
C ALA A 260 14.83 -15.46 -20.15
N SER A 261 15.03 -14.13 -20.10
CA SER A 261 16.14 -13.52 -19.35
C SER A 261 16.02 -13.75 -17.84
N ARG A 262 14.81 -13.64 -17.27
CA ARG A 262 14.57 -13.95 -15.84
C ARG A 262 14.85 -15.43 -15.54
N VAL A 263 14.39 -16.34 -16.35
CA VAL A 263 14.68 -17.79 -16.20
C VAL A 263 16.19 -18.05 -16.29
N ALA A 264 16.89 -17.42 -17.24
CA ALA A 264 18.33 -17.58 -17.38
C ALA A 264 19.10 -17.05 -16.15
N THR A 265 18.61 -15.99 -15.52
CA THR A 265 19.24 -15.38 -14.35
C THR A 265 18.90 -16.07 -13.04
N ASN A 266 17.62 -16.44 -12.84
CA ASN A 266 17.08 -16.89 -11.56
C ASN A 266 16.77 -18.42 -11.54
N GLY A 267 16.87 -19.12 -12.67
CA GLY A 267 16.54 -20.55 -12.81
C GLY A 267 15.04 -20.84 -12.99
N SER A 268 14.17 -19.97 -12.51
CA SER A 268 12.70 -20.08 -12.63
C SER A 268 12.04 -18.72 -12.68
N VAL A 269 10.79 -18.66 -13.07
CA VAL A 269 9.92 -17.48 -13.01
C VAL A 269 8.51 -17.89 -12.62
N HIS A 270 7.86 -17.10 -11.76
CA HIS A 270 6.48 -17.27 -11.32
C HIS A 270 5.63 -16.08 -11.80
N LEU A 271 4.32 -16.22 -11.78
CA LEU A 271 3.41 -15.14 -12.16
C LEU A 271 3.58 -13.89 -11.26
N SER A 272 3.81 -14.11 -9.97
CA SER A 272 4.09 -13.04 -8.99
C SER A 272 5.38 -12.26 -9.25
N ASP A 273 6.30 -12.79 -10.05
CA ASP A 273 7.53 -12.08 -10.44
C ASP A 273 7.30 -10.99 -11.49
N VAL A 274 6.18 -11.05 -12.20
CA VAL A 274 5.86 -10.18 -13.34
C VAL A 274 4.53 -9.42 -13.16
N ILE A 275 3.74 -9.81 -12.18
CA ILE A 275 2.51 -9.11 -11.75
C ILE A 275 2.50 -9.11 -10.22
N ASP A 276 2.24 -7.96 -9.63
CA ASP A 276 2.01 -7.90 -8.18
C ASP A 276 0.60 -8.39 -7.87
N ILE A 277 0.51 -9.58 -7.31
CA ILE A 277 -0.75 -10.23 -6.93
C ILE A 277 -0.87 -10.20 -5.40
N GLN A 278 -1.69 -9.29 -4.90
CA GLN A 278 -1.92 -9.13 -3.47
C GLN A 278 -3.21 -9.87 -3.06
N GLN A 279 -3.07 -11.04 -2.45
CA GLN A 279 -4.19 -11.89 -2.01
C GLN A 279 -4.72 -11.49 -0.63
N ILE A 280 -4.96 -10.23 -0.39
CA ILE A 280 -5.36 -9.72 0.93
C ILE A 280 -6.75 -9.09 0.94
N ILE A 281 -7.42 -9.06 -0.20
CA ILE A 281 -8.79 -8.56 -0.30
C ILE A 281 -9.74 -9.64 0.22
N PRO A 282 -10.76 -9.28 1.01
CA PRO A 282 -11.75 -10.23 1.52
C PRO A 282 -12.35 -11.15 0.46
N ASN A 283 -12.85 -12.30 0.88
CA ASN A 283 -13.52 -13.31 0.06
C ASN A 283 -12.63 -13.94 -1.03
N GLY A 284 -11.30 -14.01 -0.79
CA GLY A 284 -10.36 -14.68 -1.69
C GLY A 284 -10.15 -13.96 -3.01
N LYS A 285 -10.28 -12.66 -2.99
CA LYS A 285 -10.00 -11.76 -4.10
C LYS A 285 -8.64 -11.07 -3.96
N THR A 286 -8.16 -10.48 -5.05
CA THR A 286 -6.89 -9.77 -5.10
C THR A 286 -7.05 -8.41 -5.75
N ASP A 287 -6.15 -7.50 -5.40
CA ASP A 287 -5.85 -6.29 -6.15
C ASP A 287 -4.55 -6.54 -6.92
N ILE A 288 -4.57 -6.35 -8.25
CA ILE A 288 -3.39 -6.55 -9.09
C ILE A 288 -2.73 -5.22 -9.42
N ASN A 289 -1.40 -5.16 -9.25
CA ASN A 289 -0.57 -4.05 -9.73
C ASN A 289 0.55 -4.55 -10.67
N ALA A 290 1.32 -3.61 -11.21
CA ALA A 290 2.52 -3.90 -11.98
C ALA A 290 3.63 -4.41 -11.06
N ASN A 291 4.40 -5.41 -11.54
CA ASN A 291 5.64 -5.86 -10.92
C ASN A 291 6.69 -6.17 -11.99
N GLY A 292 7.93 -5.74 -11.75
CA GLY A 292 9.02 -5.92 -12.70
C GLY A 292 8.97 -4.99 -13.92
N GLU A 293 9.83 -5.28 -14.89
CA GLU A 293 10.09 -4.37 -16.03
C GLU A 293 9.05 -4.44 -17.14
N LEU A 294 8.37 -5.58 -17.29
CA LEU A 294 7.28 -5.79 -18.23
C LEU A 294 6.12 -6.46 -17.50
N SER A 295 5.07 -5.70 -17.27
CA SER A 295 3.93 -6.06 -16.44
C SER A 295 2.64 -5.46 -16.99
N THR A 296 1.64 -5.20 -16.13
CA THR A 296 0.36 -4.58 -16.48
C THR A 296 0.48 -3.10 -16.87
N ASP A 297 1.60 -2.46 -16.61
CA ASP A 297 1.89 -1.10 -17.05
C ASP A 297 2.12 -1.01 -18.54
N TYR A 298 1.23 -0.29 -19.26
CA TYR A 298 1.34 -0.08 -20.71
C TYR A 298 2.19 1.14 -21.03
N VAL A 299 3.49 1.01 -20.81
CA VAL A 299 4.48 2.09 -20.84
C VAL A 299 4.55 2.80 -22.19
N GLY A 300 4.38 4.14 -22.16
CA GLY A 300 4.53 4.99 -23.34
C GLY A 300 3.29 5.20 -24.20
N TYR A 301 2.12 4.67 -23.79
CA TYR A 301 0.88 4.73 -24.57
C TYR A 301 -0.19 5.68 -24.03
N ASN A 302 0.15 6.52 -23.05
CA ASN A 302 -0.78 7.41 -22.33
C ASN A 302 -0.47 8.90 -22.45
N TYR A 303 0.60 9.32 -23.11
CA TYR A 303 1.12 10.70 -23.05
C TYR A 303 0.11 11.78 -23.46
N THR A 304 -0.74 11.49 -24.42
CA THR A 304 -1.74 12.44 -24.93
C THR A 304 -3.09 12.33 -24.21
N TYR A 305 -3.26 11.35 -23.30
CA TYR A 305 -4.52 11.11 -22.62
C TYR A 305 -5.08 12.35 -21.90
N PRO A 306 -4.29 13.12 -21.11
CA PRO A 306 -4.84 14.25 -20.38
C PRO A 306 -5.41 15.36 -21.27
N THR A 307 -4.82 15.57 -22.44
CA THR A 307 -5.15 16.71 -23.31
C THR A 307 -6.05 16.35 -24.50
N ASN A 308 -6.36 15.07 -24.67
CA ASN A 308 -7.22 14.58 -25.74
C ASN A 308 -8.72 14.76 -25.45
N SER A 309 -9.52 14.71 -26.51
CA SER A 309 -10.98 14.61 -26.42
C SER A 309 -11.42 13.30 -25.77
N TYR A 310 -12.63 13.25 -25.21
CA TYR A 310 -13.17 12.01 -24.61
C TYR A 310 -13.15 10.82 -25.58
N ALA A 311 -13.48 11.04 -26.85
CA ALA A 311 -13.42 9.99 -27.87
C ALA A 311 -12.01 9.44 -28.06
N ALA A 312 -10.99 10.31 -28.09
CA ALA A 312 -9.60 9.88 -28.24
C ALA A 312 -9.07 9.22 -26.93
N ARG A 313 -9.50 9.67 -25.75
CA ARG A 313 -9.24 8.99 -24.49
C ARG A 313 -9.82 7.59 -24.45
N GLN A 314 -11.02 7.39 -24.99
CA GLN A 314 -11.65 6.07 -25.06
C GLN A 314 -10.82 5.08 -25.92
N VAL A 315 -10.18 5.54 -26.98
CA VAL A 315 -9.25 4.71 -27.77
C VAL A 315 -8.03 4.30 -26.94
N ILE A 316 -7.46 5.23 -26.17
CA ILE A 316 -6.33 4.95 -25.28
C ILE A 316 -6.76 3.99 -24.16
N TRP A 317 -7.92 4.21 -23.56
CA TRP A 317 -8.53 3.32 -22.56
C TRP A 317 -8.64 1.88 -23.08
N GLN A 318 -9.26 1.71 -24.28
CA GLN A 318 -9.44 0.39 -24.89
C GLN A 318 -8.09 -0.27 -25.17
N ALA A 319 -7.09 0.49 -25.62
CA ALA A 319 -5.76 -0.03 -25.90
C ALA A 319 -5.07 -0.57 -24.61
N HIS A 320 -5.24 0.12 -23.49
CA HIS A 320 -4.74 -0.35 -22.18
C HIS A 320 -5.47 -1.63 -21.73
N GLN A 321 -6.78 -1.68 -21.89
CA GLN A 321 -7.58 -2.88 -21.60
C GLN A 321 -7.16 -4.06 -22.48
N ASP A 322 -7.01 -3.85 -23.78
CA ASP A 322 -6.61 -4.89 -24.74
C ASP A 322 -5.19 -5.40 -24.43
N TYR A 323 -4.25 -4.50 -24.13
CA TYR A 323 -2.90 -4.87 -23.74
C TYR A 323 -2.89 -5.78 -22.51
N ILE A 324 -3.56 -5.39 -21.43
CA ILE A 324 -3.55 -6.15 -20.17
C ILE A 324 -4.29 -7.48 -20.34
N ARG A 325 -5.44 -7.51 -21.02
CA ARG A 325 -6.16 -8.75 -21.34
C ARG A 325 -5.30 -9.72 -22.13
N GLY A 326 -4.66 -9.21 -23.18
CA GLY A 326 -3.80 -10.02 -24.02
C GLY A 326 -2.54 -10.51 -23.29
N LEU A 327 -1.98 -9.71 -22.37
CA LEU A 327 -0.85 -10.09 -21.51
C LEU A 327 -1.22 -11.26 -20.60
N LEU A 328 -2.33 -11.17 -19.90
CA LEU A 328 -2.81 -12.24 -19.01
C LEU A 328 -3.15 -13.51 -19.81
N TYR A 329 -3.77 -13.36 -20.98
CA TYR A 329 -4.02 -14.47 -21.89
C TYR A 329 -2.73 -15.10 -22.42
N PHE A 330 -1.73 -14.29 -22.77
CA PHE A 330 -0.40 -14.73 -23.15
C PHE A 330 0.26 -15.57 -22.04
N TYR A 331 0.24 -15.10 -20.79
CA TYR A 331 0.78 -15.83 -19.66
C TYR A 331 0.07 -17.18 -19.46
N ALA A 332 -1.24 -17.23 -19.67
CA ALA A 332 -2.03 -18.45 -19.47
C ALA A 332 -1.89 -19.49 -20.60
N THR A 333 -1.58 -19.09 -21.84
CA THR A 333 -1.78 -19.97 -23.02
C THR A 333 -0.56 -20.12 -23.92
N SER A 334 0.42 -19.19 -23.88
CA SER A 334 1.57 -19.25 -24.77
C SER A 334 2.52 -20.40 -24.40
N LYS A 335 2.92 -21.17 -25.39
CA LYS A 335 3.94 -22.22 -25.26
C LYS A 335 5.35 -21.65 -24.97
N ASN A 336 5.53 -20.35 -25.12
CA ASN A 336 6.78 -19.64 -24.86
C ASN A 336 6.89 -19.16 -23.40
N VAL A 337 5.86 -19.41 -22.58
CA VAL A 337 5.83 -19.13 -21.15
C VAL A 337 6.07 -20.46 -20.40
N PRO A 338 6.88 -20.50 -19.33
CA PRO A 338 7.11 -21.71 -18.56
C PRO A 338 5.80 -22.34 -18.05
N ALA A 339 5.73 -23.67 -18.06
CA ALA A 339 4.51 -24.41 -17.75
C ALA A 339 3.96 -24.14 -16.33
N ASN A 340 4.82 -23.93 -15.34
CA ASN A 340 4.41 -23.54 -13.99
C ASN A 340 3.67 -22.18 -14.03
N MET A 341 4.23 -21.20 -14.73
CA MET A 341 3.62 -19.88 -14.85
C MET A 341 2.31 -19.91 -15.65
N ASN A 342 2.21 -20.76 -16.72
CA ASN A 342 0.92 -20.98 -17.39
C ASN A 342 -0.13 -21.52 -16.41
N THR A 343 0.22 -22.52 -15.59
CA THR A 343 -0.68 -23.09 -14.59
C THR A 343 -1.11 -22.06 -13.55
N GLU A 344 -0.18 -21.28 -13.06
CA GLU A 344 -0.46 -20.17 -12.15
C GLU A 344 -1.42 -19.17 -12.79
N ALA A 345 -1.15 -18.72 -14.02
CA ALA A 345 -2.00 -17.76 -14.72
C ALA A 345 -3.41 -18.30 -15.02
N GLN A 346 -3.54 -19.60 -15.36
CA GLN A 346 -4.83 -20.27 -15.59
C GLN A 346 -5.67 -20.41 -14.31
N SER A 347 -5.04 -20.37 -13.14
CA SER A 347 -5.74 -20.46 -11.86
C SER A 347 -6.48 -19.17 -11.49
N TRP A 348 -6.22 -18.05 -12.17
CA TRP A 348 -6.82 -16.74 -11.91
C TRP A 348 -7.83 -16.34 -12.98
N GLY A 349 -8.90 -15.67 -12.55
CA GLY A 349 -9.87 -15.01 -13.45
C GLY A 349 -10.47 -13.80 -12.78
N LEU A 350 -11.22 -13.00 -13.55
CA LEU A 350 -11.92 -11.83 -13.04
C LEU A 350 -12.99 -12.25 -12.03
N ALA A 351 -13.16 -11.52 -10.95
CA ALA A 351 -14.20 -11.80 -9.96
C ALA A 351 -15.59 -11.45 -10.54
N LYS A 352 -16.49 -12.45 -10.62
CA LYS A 352 -17.80 -12.34 -11.28
C LYS A 352 -18.75 -11.38 -10.56
N ASP A 353 -18.58 -11.22 -9.26
CA ASP A 353 -19.40 -10.35 -8.41
C ASP A 353 -18.87 -8.91 -8.33
N GLU A 354 -17.75 -8.61 -9.02
CA GLU A 354 -17.21 -7.27 -9.18
C GLU A 354 -17.46 -6.74 -10.60
N PHE A 355 -17.66 -5.42 -10.75
CA PHE A 355 -17.77 -4.77 -12.07
C PHE A 355 -18.75 -5.48 -13.01
N GLN A 356 -19.94 -5.81 -12.50
CA GLN A 356 -20.90 -6.68 -13.20
C GLN A 356 -21.41 -6.08 -14.51
N ASP A 357 -21.54 -4.78 -14.60
CA ASP A 357 -21.97 -4.03 -15.79
C ASP A 357 -20.90 -3.89 -16.88
N THR A 358 -19.62 -4.11 -16.50
CA THR A 358 -18.47 -4.07 -17.40
C THR A 358 -17.83 -5.45 -17.63
N GLY A 359 -18.53 -6.53 -17.24
CA GLY A 359 -18.10 -7.90 -17.42
C GLY A 359 -16.88 -8.31 -16.59
N GLY A 360 -16.79 -7.80 -15.37
CA GLY A 360 -15.72 -8.06 -14.42
C GLY A 360 -14.48 -7.15 -14.63
N TRP A 361 -14.53 -6.19 -15.57
CA TRP A 361 -13.42 -5.27 -15.81
C TRP A 361 -13.62 -3.95 -15.07
N PRO A 362 -12.58 -3.38 -14.41
CA PRO A 362 -12.72 -2.13 -13.66
C PRO A 362 -13.26 -0.98 -14.50
N HIS A 363 -14.17 -0.20 -13.94
CA HIS A 363 -14.76 0.97 -14.58
C HIS A 363 -13.87 2.22 -14.52
N GLN A 364 -12.71 2.14 -13.84
CA GLN A 364 -11.75 3.23 -13.73
C GLN A 364 -10.35 2.76 -14.14
N MET A 365 -9.74 3.45 -15.11
CA MET A 365 -8.31 3.31 -15.40
C MET A 365 -7.50 4.06 -14.36
N TYR A 366 -6.37 3.51 -13.92
CA TYR A 366 -5.48 4.18 -12.96
C TYR A 366 -4.69 5.28 -13.66
N VAL A 367 -5.29 6.47 -13.69
CA VAL A 367 -4.66 7.72 -14.16
C VAL A 367 -3.77 8.24 -13.03
N ARG A 368 -2.49 7.84 -13.02
CA ARG A 368 -1.55 8.16 -11.94
C ARG A 368 -1.18 9.63 -11.90
N GLU A 369 -1.21 10.29 -13.05
CA GLU A 369 -0.85 11.68 -13.21
C GLU A 369 -1.44 12.19 -14.52
N ALA A 370 -1.97 13.42 -14.52
CA ALA A 370 -2.51 14.06 -15.71
C ALA A 370 -2.11 15.54 -15.76
N ARG A 371 -3.07 16.48 -15.88
CA ARG A 371 -2.77 17.90 -15.68
C ARG A 371 -2.49 18.18 -14.21
N ARG A 372 -1.56 19.04 -13.92
CA ARG A 372 -1.29 19.60 -12.59
C ARG A 372 -1.41 21.12 -12.68
N MET A 373 -2.26 21.70 -11.82
CA MET A 373 -2.46 23.14 -11.74
C MET A 373 -1.14 23.89 -11.47
N VAL A 374 -1.00 25.10 -11.95
CA VAL A 374 0.09 26.00 -11.59
C VAL A 374 -0.48 27.17 -10.79
N SER A 375 -0.39 27.06 -9.48
CA SER A 375 -0.92 28.04 -8.51
C SER A 375 0.20 28.83 -7.82
N ASP A 376 -0.16 29.60 -6.80
CA ASP A 376 0.79 30.39 -5.99
C ASP A 376 1.61 29.51 -5.03
N TYR A 377 1.15 28.29 -4.77
CA TYR A 377 1.91 27.26 -4.04
C TYR A 377 1.96 25.97 -4.85
N VAL A 378 3.14 25.59 -5.26
CA VAL A 378 3.41 24.32 -5.94
C VAL A 378 3.97 23.34 -4.90
N MET A 379 3.30 22.21 -4.68
CA MET A 379 3.82 21.10 -3.85
C MET A 379 5.05 20.51 -4.51
N LEU A 380 6.14 20.38 -3.77
CA LEU A 380 7.45 19.95 -4.27
C LEU A 380 8.00 18.76 -3.46
N LEU A 381 9.07 18.14 -3.97
CA LEU A 381 9.87 17.17 -3.22
C LEU A 381 10.26 17.67 -1.83
N GLN A 382 10.61 18.96 -1.73
CA GLN A 382 11.02 19.61 -0.49
C GLN A 382 9.93 19.60 0.59
N ASP A 383 8.64 19.65 0.21
CA ASP A 383 7.53 19.49 1.15
C ASP A 383 7.43 18.06 1.65
N ALA A 384 7.48 17.09 0.75
CA ALA A 384 7.42 15.67 1.09
C ALA A 384 8.60 15.24 1.97
N MET A 385 9.79 15.75 1.67
CA MET A 385 11.01 15.45 2.45
C MET A 385 11.20 16.39 3.65
N SER A 386 10.18 17.17 3.98
CA SER A 386 10.12 18.05 5.16
C SER A 386 11.24 19.08 5.28
N SER A 387 11.87 19.42 4.15
CA SER A 387 12.81 20.54 4.07
C SER A 387 12.12 21.89 3.79
N ARG A 388 10.82 21.85 3.48
CA ARG A 388 9.89 22.97 3.37
C ARG A 388 8.56 22.57 4.00
N SER A 389 7.92 23.47 4.72
CA SER A 389 6.61 23.22 5.33
C SER A 389 5.52 24.03 4.66
N ALA A 390 4.36 23.43 4.43
CA ALA A 390 3.17 24.14 3.99
C ALA A 390 2.73 25.12 5.08
N PRO A 391 2.54 26.40 4.76
CA PRO A 391 2.17 27.39 5.78
C PRO A 391 0.67 27.35 6.16
N ASP A 392 -0.14 26.65 5.35
CA ASP A 392 -1.59 26.59 5.44
C ASP A 392 -2.08 25.14 5.18
N PRO A 393 -1.63 24.12 5.98
CA PRO A 393 -1.93 22.73 5.70
C PRO A 393 -3.41 22.42 5.92
N ILE A 394 -4.01 21.70 4.97
CA ILE A 394 -5.40 21.26 4.99
C ILE A 394 -5.57 19.76 5.04
N ALA A 395 -4.52 19.01 4.77
CA ALA A 395 -4.44 17.55 4.81
C ALA A 395 -2.99 17.14 5.00
N LEU A 396 -2.76 15.86 5.26
CA LEU A 396 -1.41 15.27 5.33
C LEU A 396 -1.21 14.22 4.23
N GLY A 397 -0.01 14.20 3.64
CA GLY A 397 0.51 13.10 2.83
C GLY A 397 1.53 12.30 3.63
N ASN A 398 1.65 10.97 3.38
CA ASN A 398 2.59 10.10 4.08
C ASN A 398 3.14 8.96 3.22
N TYR A 399 2.85 8.93 1.93
CA TYR A 399 3.29 7.86 1.06
C TYR A 399 4.74 8.07 0.60
N ALA A 400 5.43 6.97 0.29
CA ALA A 400 6.75 7.04 -0.34
C ALA A 400 6.67 7.74 -1.69
N LEU A 401 7.80 8.29 -2.14
CA LEU A 401 7.92 8.80 -3.51
C LEU A 401 7.73 7.62 -4.46
N ASP A 402 6.57 7.53 -5.07
CA ASP A 402 6.19 6.45 -5.97
C ASP A 402 5.92 6.99 -7.36
N SER A 403 6.73 6.55 -8.31
CA SER A 403 6.59 6.84 -9.72
C SER A 403 6.81 5.58 -10.55
N HIS A 404 6.05 5.45 -11.62
CA HIS A 404 6.13 4.33 -12.55
C HIS A 404 6.96 4.69 -13.80
N PRO A 405 7.48 3.69 -14.56
CA PRO A 405 8.22 3.96 -15.79
C PRO A 405 7.47 4.90 -16.73
N VAL A 406 8.22 5.82 -17.34
CA VAL A 406 7.68 6.80 -18.28
C VAL A 406 7.83 6.28 -19.70
N GLN A 407 8.97 5.73 -20.06
CA GLN A 407 9.21 5.15 -21.39
C GLN A 407 10.04 3.88 -21.27
N ARG A 408 9.95 3.03 -22.32
CA ARG A 408 10.84 1.89 -22.53
C ARG A 408 11.53 2.08 -23.88
N ILE A 409 12.85 2.15 -23.88
CA ILE A 409 13.66 2.50 -25.05
C ILE A 409 14.76 1.47 -25.30
N ALA A 410 15.24 1.41 -26.52
CA ALA A 410 16.47 0.70 -26.85
C ALA A 410 17.66 1.55 -26.43
N TYR A 411 18.44 1.09 -25.48
CA TYR A 411 19.61 1.78 -24.97
C TYR A 411 20.73 0.76 -24.68
N ASN A 412 21.95 1.03 -25.15
CA ASN A 412 23.11 0.14 -25.01
C ASN A 412 22.87 -1.32 -25.45
N GLY A 413 21.96 -1.55 -26.42
CA GLY A 413 21.64 -2.88 -26.93
C GLY A 413 20.52 -3.63 -26.17
N TRP A 414 19.98 -3.05 -25.11
CA TRP A 414 18.94 -3.64 -24.29
C TRP A 414 17.64 -2.81 -24.29
N ALA A 415 16.55 -3.46 -23.96
CA ALA A 415 15.30 -2.76 -23.65
C ALA A 415 15.40 -2.21 -22.22
N GLU A 416 15.50 -0.91 -22.08
CA GLU A 416 15.65 -0.24 -20.81
C GLU A 416 14.43 0.64 -20.50
N TRP A 417 14.01 0.66 -19.25
CA TRP A 417 12.99 1.59 -18.78
C TRP A 417 13.64 2.88 -18.27
N GLU A 418 12.95 3.98 -18.47
CA GLU A 418 13.35 5.32 -18.03
C GLU A 418 12.18 6.00 -17.30
N GLY A 419 12.47 6.76 -16.27
CA GLY A 419 11.49 7.27 -15.33
C GLY A 419 11.10 6.20 -14.30
N GLY A 420 10.41 6.59 -13.24
CA GLY A 420 10.03 5.67 -12.16
C GLY A 420 11.14 5.34 -11.17
N ALA A 421 12.34 5.90 -11.34
CA ALA A 421 13.44 5.77 -10.37
C ALA A 421 13.40 6.86 -9.29
N ILE A 422 12.22 7.40 -8.98
CA ILE A 422 12.02 8.31 -7.86
C ILE A 422 11.97 7.46 -6.60
N SER A 423 12.89 7.67 -5.68
CA SER A 423 12.96 6.91 -4.43
C SER A 423 13.11 7.83 -3.24
N GLY A 424 12.50 7.48 -2.14
CA GLY A 424 12.54 8.20 -0.88
C GLY A 424 11.24 8.00 -0.12
N THR A 425 11.34 8.00 1.19
CA THR A 425 10.18 7.94 2.08
C THR A 425 10.15 9.23 2.88
N PRO A 426 9.02 9.94 2.91
CA PRO A 426 8.86 11.07 3.82
C PRO A 426 9.27 10.67 5.24
N PRO A 427 10.07 11.47 5.94
CA PRO A 427 10.50 11.13 7.31
C PRO A 427 9.32 11.07 8.29
N TYR A 428 8.25 11.77 7.96
CA TYR A 428 6.96 11.80 8.67
C TYR A 428 5.88 12.39 7.75
N PRO A 429 4.57 12.28 8.12
CA PRO A 429 3.50 12.91 7.35
C PRO A 429 3.72 14.41 7.15
N PHE A 430 3.57 14.87 5.92
CA PHE A 430 3.81 16.26 5.50
C PHE A 430 2.51 16.97 5.11
N GLY A 431 2.46 18.28 5.34
CA GLY A 431 1.27 19.12 5.10
C GLY A 431 1.03 19.39 3.62
N ILE A 432 -0.23 19.28 3.18
CA ILE A 432 -0.71 19.74 1.86
C ILE A 432 -1.27 21.16 2.00
N SER A 433 -0.73 22.11 1.25
CA SER A 433 -1.12 23.52 1.35
C SER A 433 -2.52 23.78 0.77
N TYR A 434 -3.32 24.62 1.42
CA TYR A 434 -4.59 25.14 0.89
C TYR A 434 -4.40 25.80 -0.49
N ARG A 435 -3.34 26.57 -0.65
CA ARG A 435 -3.03 27.28 -1.90
C ARG A 435 -2.68 26.33 -3.04
N SER A 436 -2.39 25.07 -2.77
CA SER A 436 -2.15 24.08 -3.83
C SER A 436 -3.43 23.58 -4.50
N ILE A 437 -4.61 23.77 -3.88
CA ILE A 437 -5.89 23.30 -4.44
C ILE A 437 -6.75 24.43 -5.02
N ILE A 438 -6.27 25.68 -5.02
CA ILE A 438 -7.00 26.84 -5.57
C ILE A 438 -6.20 27.51 -6.70
N PRO A 439 -6.87 28.01 -7.77
CA PRO A 439 -6.22 28.78 -8.82
C PRO A 439 -5.68 30.12 -8.32
N ARG A 440 -4.85 30.76 -9.14
CA ARG A 440 -4.51 32.18 -8.92
C ARG A 440 -5.73 33.05 -9.06
N THR A 441 -5.83 34.10 -8.25
CA THR A 441 -6.99 35.03 -8.20
C THR A 441 -7.32 35.64 -9.56
N ASN A 442 -6.32 35.91 -10.38
CA ASN A 442 -6.50 36.50 -11.73
C ASN A 442 -6.95 35.47 -12.79
N GLN A 443 -7.11 34.20 -12.44
CA GLN A 443 -7.56 33.12 -13.34
C GLN A 443 -8.97 32.66 -13.01
N CYS A 444 -9.21 32.18 -11.77
CA CYS A 444 -10.53 31.77 -11.35
C CYS A 444 -10.71 31.99 -9.83
N GLN A 445 -11.87 32.50 -9.43
CA GLN A 445 -12.15 32.93 -8.06
C GLN A 445 -13.12 32.04 -7.32
N ASN A 446 -13.74 31.06 -7.99
CA ASN A 446 -14.75 30.14 -7.43
C ASN A 446 -14.53 28.68 -7.86
N LEU A 447 -13.27 28.24 -7.93
CA LEU A 447 -12.89 26.90 -8.32
C LEU A 447 -11.90 26.28 -7.33
N PHE A 448 -12.08 25.01 -7.02
CA PHE A 448 -11.12 24.16 -6.33
C PHE A 448 -10.70 23.00 -7.24
N CYS A 449 -9.43 22.59 -7.16
CA CYS A 449 -8.87 21.48 -7.95
C CYS A 449 -8.11 20.54 -7.01
N THR A 450 -8.70 19.43 -6.60
CA THR A 450 -8.17 18.60 -5.51
C THR A 450 -7.37 17.40 -5.98
N PHE A 451 -7.59 16.93 -7.22
CA PHE A 451 -6.83 15.85 -7.85
C PHE A 451 -5.75 16.41 -8.79
N ALA A 452 -6.14 17.37 -9.65
CA ALA A 452 -5.21 18.09 -10.51
C ALA A 452 -4.54 19.27 -9.75
N LEU A 453 -4.24 19.10 -8.47
CA LEU A 453 -3.69 20.12 -7.60
C LEU A 453 -2.32 20.62 -8.08
N SER A 454 -1.90 21.78 -7.57
CA SER A 454 -0.64 22.41 -7.94
C SER A 454 0.54 21.67 -7.30
N ALA A 455 1.27 20.90 -8.11
CA ALA A 455 2.46 20.15 -7.71
C ALA A 455 3.42 19.99 -8.88
N SER A 456 4.73 19.85 -8.61
CA SER A 456 5.67 19.33 -9.58
C SER A 456 5.41 17.84 -9.84
N HIS A 457 5.96 17.27 -10.91
CA HIS A 457 5.91 15.82 -11.16
C HIS A 457 6.41 15.02 -9.95
N VAL A 458 7.53 15.44 -9.35
CA VAL A 458 8.12 14.74 -8.19
C VAL A 458 7.32 14.96 -6.93
N GLY A 459 6.87 16.17 -6.67
CA GLY A 459 6.04 16.51 -5.51
C GLY A 459 4.66 15.87 -5.53
N PHE A 460 4.14 15.56 -6.72
CA PHE A 460 2.85 14.88 -6.91
C PHE A 460 2.90 13.39 -6.52
N ALA A 461 4.06 12.74 -6.68
CA ALA A 461 4.21 11.31 -6.46
C ALA A 461 3.71 10.83 -5.07
N PRO A 462 4.03 11.45 -3.93
CA PRO A 462 3.54 11.04 -2.62
C PRO A 462 2.17 11.65 -2.24
N VAL A 463 1.62 12.57 -3.05
CA VAL A 463 0.32 13.23 -2.80
C VAL A 463 -0.84 12.48 -3.44
N ARG A 464 -0.64 11.82 -4.57
CA ARG A 464 -1.66 11.21 -5.43
C ARG A 464 -2.35 9.96 -4.84
N MET A 465 -2.41 9.84 -3.53
CA MET A 465 -3.03 8.71 -2.83
C MET A 465 -4.49 8.97 -2.51
N GLU A 466 -5.37 7.97 -2.68
CA GLU A 466 -6.82 8.11 -2.48
C GLU A 466 -7.19 8.68 -1.09
N PRO A 467 -6.58 8.26 0.04
CA PRO A 467 -6.87 8.90 1.33
C PRO A 467 -6.56 10.39 1.36
N VAL A 468 -5.48 10.82 0.69
CA VAL A 468 -5.07 12.23 0.60
C VAL A 468 -6.07 13.02 -0.25
N PHE A 469 -6.50 12.45 -1.38
CA PHE A 469 -7.52 13.06 -2.22
C PHE A 469 -8.87 13.23 -1.49
N MET A 470 -9.28 12.25 -0.69
CA MET A 470 -10.49 12.40 0.15
C MET A 470 -10.34 13.55 1.15
N MET A 471 -9.20 13.66 1.83
CA MET A 471 -8.95 14.72 2.82
C MET A 471 -8.84 16.11 2.19
N THR A 472 -8.11 16.28 1.08
CA THR A 472 -8.01 17.55 0.35
C THR A 472 -9.36 17.99 -0.21
N SER A 473 -10.17 17.03 -0.66
CA SER A 473 -11.50 17.30 -1.20
C SER A 473 -12.53 17.64 -0.12
N GLN A 474 -12.46 16.99 1.05
CA GLN A 474 -13.22 17.43 2.24
C GLN A 474 -12.90 18.90 2.55
N SER A 475 -11.63 19.26 2.54
CA SER A 475 -11.19 20.63 2.81
C SER A 475 -11.72 21.61 1.76
N ALA A 476 -11.75 21.21 0.48
CA ALA A 476 -12.34 22.02 -0.59
C ALA A 476 -13.85 22.24 -0.40
N GLY A 477 -14.60 21.16 -0.06
CA GLY A 477 -16.03 21.27 0.23
C GLY A 477 -16.34 22.17 1.42
N THR A 478 -15.55 22.07 2.50
CA THR A 478 -15.66 22.94 3.67
C THR A 478 -15.31 24.40 3.32
N ALA A 479 -14.25 24.62 2.55
CA ALA A 479 -13.82 25.96 2.13
C ALA A 479 -14.82 26.62 1.17
N ALA A 480 -15.40 25.85 0.25
CA ALA A 480 -16.45 26.31 -0.66
C ALA A 480 -17.70 26.79 0.11
N ALA A 481 -18.10 26.03 1.15
CA ALA A 481 -19.18 26.46 2.03
C ALA A 481 -18.87 27.80 2.71
N PHE A 482 -17.64 27.99 3.19
CA PHE A 482 -17.21 29.23 3.83
C PHE A 482 -17.05 30.37 2.83
N ALA A 483 -16.54 30.14 1.61
CA ALA A 483 -16.50 31.16 0.56
C ALA A 483 -17.90 31.73 0.28
N ILE A 484 -18.91 30.85 0.23
CA ILE A 484 -20.31 31.22 0.05
C ILE A 484 -20.84 32.05 1.24
N ASP A 485 -20.63 31.57 2.49
CA ASP A 485 -21.15 32.21 3.70
C ASP A 485 -20.54 33.57 3.94
N ASP A 486 -19.24 33.70 3.72
CA ASP A 486 -18.48 34.93 3.91
C ASP A 486 -18.51 35.83 2.66
N ASN A 487 -19.09 35.34 1.55
CA ASN A 487 -19.16 36.00 0.24
C ASN A 487 -17.81 36.54 -0.25
N VAL A 488 -16.81 35.66 -0.25
CA VAL A 488 -15.42 35.94 -0.65
C VAL A 488 -14.94 34.97 -1.74
N PRO A 489 -13.98 35.37 -2.58
CA PRO A 489 -13.29 34.43 -3.47
C PRO A 489 -12.60 33.32 -2.69
N VAL A 490 -12.39 32.15 -3.32
CA VAL A 490 -11.73 30.99 -2.71
C VAL A 490 -10.35 31.34 -2.14
N GLN A 491 -9.64 32.29 -2.73
CA GLN A 491 -8.33 32.77 -2.27
C GLN A 491 -8.37 33.62 -0.99
N GLN A 492 -9.56 34.08 -0.58
CA GLN A 492 -9.79 34.91 0.61
C GLN A 492 -10.52 34.16 1.73
N VAL A 493 -10.76 32.87 1.60
CA VAL A 493 -11.30 32.04 2.68
C VAL A 493 -10.40 32.17 3.91
N ASN A 494 -11.01 32.43 5.07
CA ASN A 494 -10.29 32.54 6.32
C ASN A 494 -9.72 31.19 6.74
N TYR A 495 -8.41 31.03 6.60
CA TYR A 495 -7.71 29.77 6.91
C TYR A 495 -7.84 29.37 8.38
N GLN A 496 -7.88 30.30 9.33
CA GLN A 496 -8.07 29.99 10.76
C GLN A 496 -9.45 29.37 11.01
N LYS A 497 -10.51 29.90 10.38
CA LYS A 497 -11.87 29.36 10.42
C LYS A 497 -11.88 27.96 9.78
N LEU A 498 -11.25 27.81 8.60
CA LEU A 498 -11.16 26.55 7.87
C LEU A 498 -10.41 25.48 8.70
N SER A 499 -9.22 25.78 9.17
CA SER A 499 -8.40 24.81 9.94
C SER A 499 -9.08 24.39 11.26
N ALA A 500 -9.80 25.31 11.91
CA ALA A 500 -10.58 24.99 13.11
C ALA A 500 -11.73 24.02 12.80
N GLN A 501 -12.46 24.23 11.69
CA GLN A 501 -13.55 23.32 11.27
C GLN A 501 -13.01 21.94 10.88
N LEU A 502 -11.92 21.90 10.09
CA LEU A 502 -11.33 20.63 9.68
C LEU A 502 -10.91 19.78 10.89
N ARG A 503 -10.31 20.42 11.91
CA ARG A 503 -9.98 19.71 13.17
C ARG A 503 -11.23 19.27 13.94
N ALA A 504 -12.27 20.09 13.98
CA ALA A 504 -13.56 19.73 14.61
C ALA A 504 -14.22 18.53 13.91
N ASP A 505 -14.05 18.43 12.59
CA ASP A 505 -14.51 17.29 11.78
C ASP A 505 -13.58 16.06 11.87
N GLY A 506 -12.57 16.10 12.73
CA GLY A 506 -11.62 14.99 12.94
C GLY A 506 -10.56 14.87 11.86
N GLN A 507 -10.38 15.86 10.98
CA GLN A 507 -9.31 15.81 9.97
C GLN A 507 -7.95 16.16 10.59
N VAL A 508 -6.94 15.37 10.23
CA VAL A 508 -5.56 15.58 10.69
C VAL A 508 -4.85 16.48 9.69
N ILE A 509 -4.49 17.69 10.10
CA ILE A 509 -3.85 18.69 9.23
C ILE A 509 -2.45 19.11 9.69
N THR A 510 -2.00 18.60 10.84
CA THR A 510 -0.64 18.85 11.38
C THR A 510 -0.08 17.54 11.94
N TRP A 511 1.24 17.36 11.89
CA TRP A 511 1.93 16.20 12.43
C TRP A 511 3.00 16.64 13.46
N PRO A 512 3.18 15.95 14.61
CA PRO A 512 2.37 14.81 15.04
C PRO A 512 0.89 15.17 15.18
N ALA A 513 0.02 14.18 14.84
CA ALA A 513 -1.42 14.38 14.86
C ALA A 513 -1.89 14.87 16.22
N SER A 514 -2.32 16.11 16.29
CA SER A 514 -2.97 16.65 17.48
C SER A 514 -4.41 16.14 17.52
N ASN A 515 -4.58 14.85 17.80
CA ASN A 515 -5.90 14.29 18.07
C ASN A 515 -6.36 14.81 19.42
N GLY A 516 -7.08 15.93 19.46
CA GLY A 516 -7.93 16.41 20.56
C GLY A 516 -7.53 16.24 22.04
N ASN A 517 -6.43 15.57 22.29
CA ASN A 517 -5.88 15.19 23.58
C ASN A 517 -4.42 15.60 23.71
N THR A 518 -4.10 16.82 23.28
CA THR A 518 -2.81 17.42 23.64
C THR A 518 -2.83 17.72 25.12
N ASN A 519 -1.91 17.12 25.84
CA ASN A 519 -1.58 17.53 27.21
C ASN A 519 -1.04 18.98 27.22
N GLY A 520 -1.76 19.94 26.63
CA GLY A 520 -1.42 21.35 26.66
C GLY A 520 -1.51 22.09 25.31
N ILE A 521 -1.39 23.39 25.37
CA ILE A 521 -1.30 24.30 24.21
C ILE A 521 0.18 24.50 23.93
N ILE A 522 0.61 24.19 22.70
CA ILE A 522 2.02 24.26 22.30
C ILE A 522 2.23 25.38 21.32
N SER A 523 3.35 26.10 21.44
CA SER A 523 3.88 27.06 20.49
C SER A 523 5.32 26.66 20.12
N ASP A 524 5.59 26.43 18.85
CA ASP A 524 6.86 25.96 18.29
C ASP A 524 7.63 27.11 17.63
N ASN A 525 8.97 27.08 17.62
CA ASN A 525 9.78 28.15 17.01
C ASN A 525 9.51 28.38 15.53
N ALA A 526 8.94 27.39 14.84
CA ALA A 526 8.53 27.50 13.43
C ALA A 526 7.09 27.99 13.24
N ASP A 527 6.31 28.18 14.30
CA ASP A 527 4.95 28.68 14.20
C ASP A 527 4.92 30.11 13.65
N PRO A 528 3.98 30.44 12.76
CA PRO A 528 3.90 31.76 12.12
C PRO A 528 3.62 32.93 13.12
N ASN A 529 3.13 32.59 14.32
CA ASN A 529 2.81 33.54 15.36
C ASN A 529 3.99 33.81 16.34
N VAL A 530 5.05 33.03 16.24
CA VAL A 530 6.26 33.19 17.09
C VAL A 530 7.07 34.36 16.57
N ILE A 531 7.43 35.27 17.48
CA ILE A 531 8.17 36.48 17.15
C ILE A 531 9.65 36.26 17.45
N ILE A 532 10.46 36.19 16.38
CA ILE A 532 11.90 36.05 16.45
C ILE A 532 12.55 37.41 16.27
N THR A 533 13.29 37.87 17.26
CA THR A 533 14.05 39.11 17.23
C THR A 533 15.55 38.81 17.10
N GLY A 534 16.21 39.47 16.17
CA GLY A 534 17.62 39.25 15.86
C GLY A 534 17.86 38.03 14.93
N SER A 535 19.13 37.76 14.62
CA SER A 535 19.51 36.64 13.76
C SER A 535 19.73 35.35 14.57
N TRP A 536 18.95 34.32 14.27
CA TRP A 536 19.07 32.96 14.80
C TRP A 536 19.42 32.03 13.67
N ALA A 537 20.15 30.96 13.96
CA ALA A 537 20.50 29.94 12.98
C ALA A 537 19.86 28.59 13.34
N ASN A 538 19.52 27.78 12.35
CA ASN A 538 19.03 26.42 12.56
C ASN A 538 20.10 25.58 13.27
N SER A 539 19.69 24.78 14.22
CA SER A 539 20.56 23.80 14.89
C SER A 539 20.72 22.58 13.99
N SER A 540 21.95 22.08 13.88
CA SER A 540 22.24 20.79 13.22
C SER A 540 22.02 19.58 14.12
N ASN A 541 21.75 19.77 15.41
CA ASN A 541 21.55 18.68 16.37
C ASN A 541 20.13 18.13 16.28
N ALA A 542 19.98 16.81 16.30
CA ALA A 542 18.68 16.13 16.37
C ALA A 542 18.08 16.18 17.79
N GLY A 543 16.77 15.91 17.92
CA GLY A 543 16.06 15.88 19.20
C GLY A 543 15.21 17.12 19.44
N TYR A 544 14.87 17.90 18.40
CA TYR A 544 13.96 19.03 18.46
C TYR A 544 12.49 18.57 18.47
N TRP A 545 11.63 19.46 18.99
CA TRP A 545 10.19 19.38 18.82
C TRP A 545 9.81 19.96 17.46
N GLY A 546 8.81 19.43 16.78
CA GLY A 546 8.39 19.97 15.48
C GLY A 546 9.43 19.70 14.38
N ILE A 547 9.74 20.74 13.61
CA ILE A 547 10.54 20.61 12.38
C ILE A 547 11.99 21.03 12.49
N ASN A 548 12.34 21.87 13.46
CA ASN A 548 13.70 22.34 13.71
C ASN A 548 13.83 22.96 15.10
N SER A 549 15.05 23.23 15.53
CA SER A 549 15.36 24.15 16.61
C SER A 549 16.33 25.22 16.12
N ILE A 550 16.32 26.39 16.78
CA ILE A 550 17.21 27.49 16.42
C ILE A 550 18.11 27.88 17.61
N HIS A 551 19.24 28.51 17.31
CA HIS A 551 20.13 29.03 18.33
C HIS A 551 20.66 30.42 17.99
N ASP A 552 21.06 31.17 19.02
CA ASP A 552 21.50 32.56 18.93
C ASP A 552 22.91 32.76 18.35
N GLN A 553 23.58 31.69 17.87
CA GLN A 553 24.95 31.70 17.36
C GLN A 553 25.99 32.17 18.37
N ASN A 554 25.66 32.19 19.68
CA ASN A 554 26.47 32.73 20.77
C ASN A 554 26.92 34.17 20.49
N SER A 555 26.03 34.99 19.87
CA SER A 555 26.36 36.37 19.46
C SER A 555 25.22 37.35 19.73
N GLY A 556 25.52 38.61 19.76
CA GLY A 556 24.54 39.69 20.00
C GLY A 556 23.81 39.52 21.36
N LYS A 557 24.55 39.24 22.43
CA LYS A 557 23.99 39.02 23.76
C LYS A 557 23.16 40.21 24.23
N GLY A 558 21.95 39.92 24.77
CA GLY A 558 20.99 40.92 25.20
C GLY A 558 20.14 41.54 24.08
N THR A 559 20.39 41.23 22.81
CA THR A 559 19.70 41.80 21.68
C THR A 559 18.79 40.85 20.92
N LYS A 560 18.79 39.55 21.27
CA LYS A 560 18.02 38.53 20.55
C LYS A 560 17.01 37.88 21.49
N SER A 561 15.84 37.54 20.96
CA SER A 561 14.79 36.81 21.68
C SER A 561 13.89 36.03 20.76
N VAL A 562 13.22 34.96 21.29
CA VAL A 562 12.15 34.22 20.68
C VAL A 562 10.94 34.28 21.61
N LYS A 563 9.84 34.88 21.16
CA LYS A 563 8.61 35.01 21.94
C LYS A 563 7.57 34.02 21.40
N PHE A 564 7.15 33.09 22.26
CA PHE A 564 6.13 32.10 22.07
C PHE A 564 4.80 32.66 22.62
N PRO A 565 3.82 33.02 21.77
CA PRO A 565 2.51 33.46 22.24
C PRO A 565 1.63 32.24 22.56
N SER A 566 0.61 32.42 23.40
CA SER A 566 -0.43 31.44 23.63
C SER A 566 -1.82 32.03 23.46
N VAL A 567 -2.79 31.18 23.08
CA VAL A 567 -4.23 31.50 23.13
C VAL A 567 -4.86 30.49 24.08
N LEU A 568 -5.02 30.89 25.35
CA LEU A 568 -5.54 30.01 26.38
C LEU A 568 -7.08 29.97 26.36
N PRO A 569 -7.73 28.80 26.35
CA PRO A 569 -9.18 28.68 26.24
C PRO A 569 -9.92 29.12 27.50
N THR A 570 -9.30 28.98 28.66
CA THR A 570 -9.93 29.25 29.98
C THR A 570 -8.96 29.95 30.92
N ASN A 571 -9.51 30.74 31.86
CA ASN A 571 -8.75 31.14 33.04
C ASN A 571 -8.45 29.95 33.91
N GLY A 572 -7.25 29.85 34.46
CA GLY A 572 -6.92 28.74 35.33
C GLY A 572 -5.43 28.62 35.61
N THR A 573 -5.09 27.59 36.40
CA THR A 573 -3.70 27.26 36.70
C THR A 573 -3.15 26.40 35.55
N TYR A 574 -2.02 26.81 35.00
CA TYR A 574 -1.30 26.05 34.00
C TYR A 574 0.13 25.79 34.42
N GLU A 575 0.63 24.60 34.11
CA GLU A 575 2.05 24.30 34.09
C GLU A 575 2.61 24.74 32.73
N VAL A 576 3.71 25.47 32.72
CA VAL A 576 4.41 25.93 31.52
C VAL A 576 5.72 25.16 31.40
N ASP A 577 5.93 24.50 30.28
CA ASP A 577 7.14 23.74 30.00
C ASP A 577 7.83 24.27 28.73
N ALA A 578 9.15 24.08 28.66
CA ALA A 578 9.93 24.35 27.45
C ALA A 578 10.64 23.10 26.94
N TRP A 579 10.84 23.05 25.63
CA TRP A 579 11.67 22.08 24.92
C TRP A 579 12.86 22.78 24.30
N TRP A 580 14.02 22.17 24.29
CA TRP A 580 15.22 22.60 23.57
C TRP A 580 16.12 21.41 23.24
N VAL A 581 17.00 21.58 22.26
CA VAL A 581 17.98 20.55 21.92
C VAL A 581 19.24 20.77 22.78
N PRO A 582 19.57 19.84 23.72
CA PRO A 582 20.71 19.99 24.60
C PRO A 582 22.02 19.79 23.83
N ALA A 583 23.06 20.49 24.27
CA ALA A 583 24.42 20.28 23.79
C ALA A 583 25.39 20.87 24.81
N SER A 584 26.64 20.38 24.84
CA SER A 584 27.66 20.81 25.79
C SER A 584 28.03 22.31 25.71
N ASN A 585 27.72 22.95 24.57
CA ASN A 585 27.99 24.38 24.37
C ASN A 585 26.78 25.29 24.67
N ARG A 586 25.67 24.75 25.20
CA ARG A 586 24.47 25.52 25.53
C ARG A 586 24.65 26.34 26.82
N ALA A 587 23.88 27.43 26.94
CA ALA A 587 23.84 28.29 28.12
C ALA A 587 23.37 27.51 29.36
N THR A 588 24.03 27.68 30.49
CA THR A 588 23.66 27.10 31.77
C THR A 588 22.61 27.94 32.51
N ASN A 589 22.27 29.15 31.99
CA ASN A 589 21.34 30.11 32.61
C ASN A 589 20.52 30.84 31.54
N ALA A 590 19.96 30.12 30.53
CA ALA A 590 19.09 30.69 29.52
C ALA A 590 17.81 31.28 30.16
N PRO A 591 17.51 32.60 29.95
CA PRO A 591 16.40 33.25 30.63
C PRO A 591 15.09 33.12 29.83
N TYR A 592 14.06 32.62 30.50
CA TYR A 592 12.68 32.55 30.02
C TYR A 592 11.80 33.51 30.81
N ASP A 593 11.26 34.57 30.17
CA ASP A 593 10.30 35.50 30.73
C ASP A 593 8.87 35.02 30.45
N ILE A 594 8.12 34.66 31.49
CA ILE A 594 6.78 34.08 31.40
C ILE A 594 5.76 35.13 31.82
N VAL A 595 4.89 35.55 30.88
CA VAL A 595 3.79 36.49 31.15
C VAL A 595 2.55 35.71 31.57
N HIS A 596 2.06 35.98 32.78
CA HIS A 596 0.93 35.31 33.42
C HIS A 596 -0.02 36.31 34.11
N ALA A 597 -1.10 35.81 34.73
CA ALA A 597 -2.16 36.66 35.29
C ALA A 597 -1.66 37.69 36.33
N ALA A 598 -0.61 37.38 37.09
CA ALA A 598 -0.05 38.28 38.15
C ALA A 598 1.15 39.09 37.66
N GLY A 599 1.53 39.02 36.34
CA GLY A 599 2.66 39.78 35.79
C GLY A 599 3.66 38.91 35.06
N THR A 600 4.95 39.17 35.14
CA THR A 600 6.01 38.42 34.44
C THR A 600 6.97 37.79 35.43
N THR A 601 7.23 36.51 35.25
CA THR A 601 8.24 35.77 36.08
C THR A 601 9.38 35.33 35.14
N ARG A 602 10.64 35.59 35.58
CA ARG A 602 11.84 35.07 34.88
C ARG A 602 12.30 33.79 35.50
N VAL A 603 12.53 32.77 34.66
CA VAL A 603 13.11 31.49 35.01
C VAL A 603 14.42 31.30 34.26
N LEU A 604 15.50 30.92 34.98
CA LEU A 604 16.80 30.61 34.39
C LEU A 604 16.95 29.10 34.19
N VAL A 605 17.29 28.68 32.98
CA VAL A 605 17.33 27.26 32.60
C VAL A 605 18.74 26.85 32.17
N ASN A 606 19.23 25.73 32.67
CA ASN A 606 20.44 25.09 32.18
C ASN A 606 20.08 24.24 30.95
N GLN A 607 20.45 24.74 29.75
CA GLN A 607 20.19 24.09 28.49
C GLN A 607 21.26 23.05 28.06
N VAL A 608 22.31 22.85 28.84
CA VAL A 608 23.32 21.81 28.61
C VAL A 608 22.71 20.42 28.77
N ASN A 609 21.86 20.25 29.74
CA ASN A 609 21.24 18.99 30.12
C ASN A 609 19.72 19.05 29.86
N ASN A 610 19.22 18.15 29.09
CA ASN A 610 17.80 17.79 28.97
C ASN A 610 17.76 16.43 28.24
N ASN A 611 16.92 15.51 28.64
CA ASN A 611 16.81 14.18 28.05
C ASN A 611 15.86 14.19 26.83
N ASN A 612 15.91 15.23 25.99
CA ASN A 612 14.99 15.44 24.88
C ASN A 612 13.52 15.28 25.34
N GLY A 613 13.12 16.13 26.32
CA GLY A 613 11.79 16.10 26.90
C GLY A 613 11.33 17.46 27.35
N TRP A 614 10.05 17.57 27.70
CA TRP A 614 9.48 18.79 28.28
C TRP A 614 10.06 19.07 29.65
N PHE A 615 10.57 20.28 29.84
CA PHE A 615 11.15 20.78 31.10
C PHE A 615 10.24 21.83 31.73
N LYS A 616 9.77 21.58 32.94
CA LYS A 616 8.89 22.48 33.66
C LYS A 616 9.59 23.80 34.03
N LEU A 617 9.02 24.89 33.53
CA LEU A 617 9.46 26.24 33.85
C LEU A 617 8.74 26.78 35.13
N LEU A 618 7.40 26.75 35.13
CA LEU A 618 6.56 27.38 36.15
C LEU A 618 5.17 26.76 36.16
N THR A 619 4.53 26.75 37.36
CA THR A 619 3.08 26.53 37.47
C THR A 619 2.45 27.74 38.13
N THR A 620 1.50 28.41 37.46
CA THR A 620 0.84 29.62 37.93
C THR A 620 -0.51 29.85 37.24
N ASN A 621 -1.24 30.86 37.64
CA ASN A 621 -2.52 31.25 37.06
C ASN A 621 -2.35 32.10 35.79
N PHE A 622 -3.13 31.80 34.79
CA PHE A 622 -3.20 32.52 33.51
C PHE A 622 -4.64 32.96 33.22
N ASN A 623 -4.77 34.03 32.46
CA ASN A 623 -6.05 34.48 31.91
C ASN A 623 -6.30 33.87 30.53
N ALA A 624 -7.56 33.60 30.20
CA ALA A 624 -7.98 33.20 28.88
C ALA A 624 -7.63 34.23 27.80
N GLY A 625 -7.45 33.80 26.57
CA GLY A 625 -7.15 34.68 25.44
C GLY A 625 -5.65 34.80 25.14
N THR A 626 -5.27 35.87 24.43
CA THR A 626 -3.94 36.07 23.81
C THR A 626 -2.93 36.81 24.67
N GLY A 627 -3.27 37.11 25.92
CA GLY A 627 -2.43 37.93 26.82
C GLY A 627 -1.17 37.24 27.36
N SER A 628 -1.07 35.97 27.26
CA SER A 628 0.01 35.12 27.82
C SER A 628 1.11 34.82 26.81
N SER A 629 2.35 34.76 27.25
CA SER A 629 3.48 34.38 26.39
C SER A 629 4.69 33.94 27.19
N VAL A 630 5.61 33.21 26.56
CA VAL A 630 6.95 32.93 27.07
C VAL A 630 7.96 33.56 26.12
N THR A 631 8.93 34.29 26.64
CA THR A 631 10.00 34.88 25.83
C THR A 631 11.35 34.33 26.29
N LEU A 632 11.99 33.53 25.45
CA LEU A 632 13.38 33.16 25.63
C LEU A 632 14.27 34.30 25.15
N ARG A 633 15.20 34.72 26.01
CA ARG A 633 16.15 35.79 25.67
C ARG A 633 17.58 35.25 25.66
N ASN A 634 18.48 36.00 25.03
CA ASN A 634 19.90 35.65 25.01
C ASN A 634 20.75 36.60 25.87
N ASP A 635 20.15 37.21 26.89
CA ASP A 635 20.82 38.04 27.87
C ASP A 635 21.35 37.27 29.08
N ASN A 636 21.77 36.03 28.84
CA ASN A 636 22.36 35.15 29.84
C ASN A 636 23.67 35.75 30.38
N THR A 637 23.82 35.75 31.73
CA THR A 637 24.90 36.42 32.44
C THR A 637 26.17 35.57 32.59
N LEU A 638 26.06 34.26 32.45
CA LEU A 638 27.20 33.32 32.51
C LEU A 638 27.66 33.01 31.11
N ILE A 639 28.52 33.81 30.56
CA ILE A 639 29.16 33.62 29.29
C ILE A 639 30.58 33.12 29.55
N ASP A 640 30.83 31.84 29.35
CA ASP A 640 32.18 31.31 29.14
C ASP A 640 32.33 30.92 27.68
N SER A 641 33.56 30.68 27.23
CA SER A 641 33.86 30.32 25.86
C SER A 641 33.28 28.95 25.45
N THR A 642 32.74 28.19 26.40
CA THR A 642 32.26 26.83 26.23
C THR A 642 30.72 26.69 26.36
N HIS A 643 30.03 27.59 27.08
CA HIS A 643 28.60 27.46 27.44
C HIS A 643 27.79 28.73 27.12
N GLY A 644 27.84 29.21 25.89
CA GLY A 644 27.19 30.49 25.54
C GLY A 644 25.95 30.42 24.68
N TYR A 645 25.70 29.35 23.92
CA TYR A 645 24.61 29.26 23.00
C TYR A 645 23.24 29.13 23.69
N VAL A 646 22.30 29.98 23.33
CA VAL A 646 20.89 29.87 23.74
C VAL A 646 20.12 29.18 22.62
N SER A 647 19.41 28.09 22.95
CA SER A 647 18.61 27.30 22.02
C SER A 647 17.13 27.49 22.26
N ALA A 648 16.38 27.80 21.21
CA ALA A 648 14.92 27.90 21.18
C ALA A 648 14.32 26.79 20.35
N ASP A 649 13.17 26.22 20.82
CA ASP A 649 12.48 25.15 20.16
C ASP A 649 10.96 25.31 20.41
N ALA A 650 10.37 24.73 21.47
CA ALA A 650 8.95 24.83 21.73
C ALA A 650 8.62 25.15 23.20
N VAL A 651 7.41 25.69 23.43
CA VAL A 651 6.83 25.93 24.75
C VAL A 651 5.41 25.38 24.80
N ARG A 652 4.99 24.79 25.93
CA ARG A 652 3.62 24.33 26.14
C ARG A 652 3.01 24.83 27.44
N TRP A 653 1.68 24.98 27.47
CA TRP A 653 0.85 25.31 28.62
C TRP A 653 -0.08 24.14 28.93
N LEU A 654 0.07 23.49 30.09
CA LEU A 654 -0.75 22.37 30.57
C LEU A 654 -1.72 22.85 31.63
N PRO A 655 -3.07 22.70 31.51
CA PRO A 655 -4.00 23.04 32.58
C PRO A 655 -3.78 22.12 33.79
N VAL A 656 -3.58 22.69 34.96
CA VAL A 656 -3.42 21.99 36.24
C VAL A 656 -4.79 21.81 36.89
N GLY A 657 -5.16 20.56 37.21
CA GLY A 657 -6.45 20.23 37.81
C GLY A 657 -7.44 19.51 36.93
N SER A 658 -7.19 19.38 35.62
CA SER A 658 -7.78 18.32 34.84
C SER A 658 -6.96 17.06 35.10
N THR A 659 -7.45 16.17 35.93
CA THR A 659 -7.00 14.79 35.95
C THR A 659 -7.35 14.23 34.55
N ALA A 660 -6.45 14.41 33.57
CA ALA A 660 -6.45 13.51 32.44
C ALA A 660 -6.27 12.11 33.06
N PRO A 661 -7.17 11.17 32.77
CA PRO A 661 -6.87 9.78 33.11
C PRO A 661 -5.50 9.46 32.47
N PRO A 662 -4.68 8.60 33.12
CA PRO A 662 -3.45 8.14 32.49
C PRO A 662 -3.82 7.70 31.07
N PRO A 663 -2.95 7.94 30.05
CA PRO A 663 -3.23 7.51 28.69
C PRO A 663 -3.70 6.05 28.79
N PRO A 664 -4.79 5.66 28.10
CA PRO A 664 -5.25 4.30 28.16
C PRO A 664 -4.06 3.40 27.80
N PRO A 665 -3.86 2.28 28.50
CA PRO A 665 -2.80 1.36 28.15
C PRO A 665 -2.93 1.01 26.66
N PRO A 666 -1.82 0.77 25.93
CA PRO A 666 -1.86 0.42 24.51
C PRO A 666 -2.79 -0.76 24.29
N THR A 667 -3.49 -0.78 23.17
CA THR A 667 -4.22 -1.98 22.78
C THR A 667 -3.27 -2.97 22.13
N VAL A 668 -3.48 -4.26 22.32
CA VAL A 668 -2.69 -5.32 21.71
C VAL A 668 -3.62 -6.31 21.01
N ASP A 669 -3.37 -6.49 19.72
CA ASP A 669 -4.00 -7.49 18.87
C ASP A 669 -3.08 -8.70 18.73
N LEU A 670 -3.65 -9.90 18.81
CA LEU A 670 -3.00 -11.16 18.53
C LEU A 670 -3.68 -11.79 17.31
N VAL A 671 -2.96 -11.94 16.22
CA VAL A 671 -3.49 -12.51 14.97
C VAL A 671 -2.60 -13.66 14.48
N ALA A 672 -3.19 -14.68 13.87
CA ALA A 672 -2.46 -15.69 13.12
C ALA A 672 -2.13 -15.13 11.74
N SER A 673 -0.98 -14.48 11.61
CA SER A 673 -0.54 -13.85 10.34
C SER A 673 -0.12 -14.88 9.30
N ASP A 674 0.23 -16.09 9.76
CA ASP A 674 0.38 -17.29 8.96
C ASP A 674 -0.29 -18.43 9.76
N ALA A 675 -1.48 -18.82 9.33
CA ALA A 675 -2.36 -19.68 10.12
C ALA A 675 -2.10 -21.18 9.93
N VAL A 676 -1.19 -21.58 9.01
CA VAL A 676 -0.99 -22.97 8.65
C VAL A 676 0.49 -23.34 8.67
N ALA A 677 0.84 -24.30 9.50
CA ALA A 677 2.13 -24.98 9.47
C ALA A 677 1.96 -26.40 8.93
N CYS A 678 3.02 -27.00 8.44
CA CYS A 678 3.00 -28.40 7.99
C CYS A 678 4.20 -29.14 8.55
N GLU A 679 3.97 -30.38 9.01
CA GLU A 679 5.04 -31.27 9.48
C GLU A 679 6.01 -31.72 8.37
N PHE A 680 5.66 -31.46 7.12
CA PHE A 680 6.49 -31.74 5.96
C PHE A 680 7.08 -30.45 5.38
N GLY A 681 8.40 -30.46 5.17
CA GLY A 681 9.15 -29.32 4.69
C GLY A 681 9.48 -28.29 5.80
N THR A 682 9.80 -27.06 5.42
CA THR A 682 10.19 -26.00 6.35
C THR A 682 9.05 -25.01 6.66
N ASN A 683 7.81 -25.41 6.44
CA ASN A 683 6.66 -24.52 6.58
C ASN A 683 6.31 -24.31 8.07
N THR A 684 6.65 -23.14 8.59
CA THR A 684 6.29 -22.68 9.95
C THR A 684 5.07 -21.80 9.89
N ALA A 685 4.26 -21.78 10.96
CA ALA A 685 3.20 -20.79 11.13
C ALA A 685 3.64 -19.64 12.06
N ARG A 686 2.89 -18.54 12.04
CA ARG A 686 3.25 -17.33 12.75
C ARG A 686 2.05 -16.64 13.38
N PHE A 687 2.22 -16.30 14.65
CA PHE A 687 1.37 -15.31 15.32
C PHE A 687 2.07 -13.95 15.30
N SER A 688 1.34 -12.90 14.99
CA SER A 688 1.78 -11.51 15.10
C SER A 688 1.05 -10.84 16.24
N LEU A 689 1.81 -10.16 17.11
CA LEU A 689 1.30 -9.30 18.17
C LEU A 689 1.57 -7.86 17.76
N VAL A 690 0.50 -7.09 17.62
CA VAL A 690 0.56 -5.71 17.14
C VAL A 690 0.01 -4.80 18.22
N ARG A 691 0.79 -3.81 18.65
CA ARG A 691 0.33 -2.78 19.57
C ARG A 691 -0.10 -1.52 18.85
N SER A 692 -1.14 -0.87 19.36
CA SER A 692 -1.63 0.43 18.89
C SER A 692 -2.02 1.31 20.08
N GLY A 693 -2.11 2.62 19.84
CA GLY A 693 -2.42 3.59 20.90
C GLY A 693 -1.28 3.87 21.89
N ASP A 694 -0.09 3.33 21.68
CA ASP A 694 1.07 3.56 22.54
C ASP A 694 1.89 4.75 22.03
N THR A 695 1.81 5.87 22.76
CA THR A 695 2.56 7.10 22.43
C THR A 695 4.01 7.07 22.91
N ASN A 696 4.36 6.18 23.85
CA ASN A 696 5.69 6.13 24.47
C ASN A 696 6.59 5.05 23.88
N LEU A 697 6.04 4.09 23.15
CA LEU A 697 6.74 2.95 22.51
C LEU A 697 7.83 2.29 23.39
N LEU A 698 7.60 2.21 24.71
CA LEU A 698 8.47 1.48 25.63
C LEU A 698 8.40 -0.03 25.31
N ALA A 699 9.40 -0.79 25.73
CA ALA A 699 9.34 -2.24 25.62
C ALA A 699 8.11 -2.79 26.37
N LEU A 700 7.26 -3.58 25.66
CA LEU A 700 6.03 -4.13 26.22
C LEU A 700 6.12 -5.66 26.27
N THR A 701 6.23 -6.22 27.47
CA THR A 701 6.22 -7.67 27.66
C THR A 701 4.80 -8.18 27.79
N LEU A 702 4.46 -9.19 26.98
CA LEU A 702 3.16 -9.82 26.88
C LEU A 702 3.28 -11.28 27.33
N ASN A 703 2.44 -11.69 28.24
CA ASN A 703 2.30 -13.10 28.62
C ASN A 703 1.12 -13.71 27.86
N TYR A 704 1.23 -14.97 27.50
CA TYR A 704 0.17 -15.70 26.82
C TYR A 704 0.09 -17.15 27.34
N THR A 705 -1.09 -17.72 27.22
CA THR A 705 -1.33 -19.15 27.43
C THR A 705 -1.42 -19.86 26.10
N VAL A 706 -1.02 -21.11 26.07
CA VAL A 706 -1.11 -21.98 24.91
C VAL A 706 -2.13 -23.08 25.18
N SER A 707 -3.03 -23.28 24.26
CA SER A 707 -4.04 -24.33 24.25
C SER A 707 -4.22 -24.92 22.86
N GLY A 708 -5.13 -25.83 22.67
CA GLY A 708 -5.38 -26.49 21.41
C GLY A 708 -5.17 -27.98 21.48
N THR A 709 -5.18 -28.67 20.35
CA THR A 709 -5.05 -30.15 20.28
C THR A 709 -3.60 -30.59 20.06
N ALA A 710 -2.71 -29.67 19.62
CA ALA A 710 -1.29 -29.94 19.42
C ALA A 710 -0.54 -30.02 20.76
N VAL A 711 0.37 -30.98 20.87
CA VAL A 711 1.17 -31.24 22.09
C VAL A 711 2.54 -30.60 21.96
N SER A 712 2.87 -29.68 22.86
CA SER A 712 4.17 -29.01 22.91
C SER A 712 5.31 -29.99 23.13
N GLY A 713 6.37 -29.89 22.36
CA GLY A 713 7.52 -30.79 22.37
C GLY A 713 7.31 -32.11 21.62
N VAL A 714 6.11 -32.34 21.07
CA VAL A 714 5.77 -33.49 20.23
C VAL A 714 5.38 -33.04 18.83
N ASP A 715 4.36 -32.16 18.72
CA ASP A 715 3.85 -31.69 17.42
C ASP A 715 4.51 -30.36 17.00
N TYR A 716 5.01 -29.59 17.94
CA TYR A 716 5.73 -28.33 17.68
C TYR A 716 6.76 -28.01 18.76
N ALA A 717 7.76 -27.20 18.43
CA ALA A 717 8.78 -26.73 19.36
C ALA A 717 8.17 -25.89 20.49
N PRO A 718 8.54 -26.10 21.76
CA PRO A 718 7.96 -25.39 22.89
C PRO A 718 8.03 -23.87 22.77
N LEU A 719 6.93 -23.18 23.07
CA LEU A 719 6.85 -21.74 23.10
C LEU A 719 7.15 -21.18 24.50
N PRO A 720 7.81 -20.02 24.63
CA PRO A 720 8.32 -19.51 25.93
C PRO A 720 7.25 -19.00 26.91
N GLY A 721 5.98 -18.85 26.48
CA GLY A 721 4.87 -18.34 27.29
C GLY A 721 4.84 -16.82 27.49
N SER A 722 5.89 -16.12 27.06
CA SER A 722 5.96 -14.67 27.06
C SER A 722 6.77 -14.16 25.86
N ILE A 723 6.50 -12.94 25.44
CA ILE A 723 7.24 -12.25 24.37
C ILE A 723 7.25 -10.75 24.64
N THR A 724 8.30 -10.06 24.19
CA THR A 724 8.41 -8.62 24.32
C THR A 724 8.33 -7.96 22.95
N ILE A 725 7.44 -6.97 22.78
CA ILE A 725 7.51 -6.01 21.69
C ILE A 725 8.61 -5.02 22.08
N PRO A 726 9.72 -4.94 21.34
CA PRO A 726 10.84 -4.08 21.68
C PRO A 726 10.46 -2.60 21.77
N ALA A 727 11.25 -1.81 22.49
CA ALA A 727 11.08 -0.36 22.45
C ALA A 727 11.22 0.17 21.02
N GLY A 728 10.33 1.08 20.64
CA GLY A 728 10.26 1.63 19.27
C GLY A 728 9.58 0.73 18.25
N ALA A 729 9.32 -0.56 18.54
CA ALA A 729 8.64 -1.46 17.62
C ALA A 729 7.12 -1.46 17.86
N LEU A 730 6.33 -1.58 16.79
CA LEU A 730 4.87 -1.68 16.85
C LEU A 730 4.38 -3.14 16.87
N ALA A 731 5.23 -4.10 16.54
CA ALA A 731 4.86 -5.51 16.48
C ALA A 731 6.01 -6.44 16.81
N THR A 732 5.67 -7.68 17.13
CA THR A 732 6.60 -8.81 17.27
C THR A 732 5.91 -10.09 16.85
N ASN A 733 6.67 -11.17 16.56
CA ASN A 733 6.14 -12.41 16.06
C ASN A 733 6.54 -13.60 16.93
N ILE A 734 5.61 -14.55 17.09
CA ILE A 734 5.87 -15.88 17.65
C ILE A 734 5.80 -16.87 16.50
N VAL A 735 6.90 -17.57 16.25
CA VAL A 735 6.97 -18.60 15.21
C VAL A 735 6.66 -19.96 15.84
N VAL A 736 5.74 -20.69 15.22
CA VAL A 736 5.44 -22.08 15.56
C VAL A 736 6.12 -22.98 14.54
N THR A 737 7.11 -23.74 15.02
CA THR A 737 7.88 -24.67 14.18
C THR A 737 7.34 -26.09 14.43
N PRO A 738 6.71 -26.74 13.46
CA PRO A 738 6.27 -28.13 13.59
C PRO A 738 7.44 -29.07 13.82
N LEU A 739 7.20 -30.10 14.59
CA LEU A 739 8.09 -31.25 14.76
C LEU A 739 7.48 -32.42 14.00
N GLY A 740 8.25 -33.01 13.06
CA GLY A 740 7.75 -34.14 12.29
C GLY A 740 7.40 -35.32 13.19
N SER A 741 6.14 -35.63 13.31
CA SER A 741 5.70 -36.82 14.04
C SER A 741 5.56 -38.01 13.09
N ASN A 742 5.87 -39.22 13.57
CA ASN A 742 5.63 -40.46 12.83
C ASN A 742 4.25 -41.08 13.13
N LEU A 743 3.46 -40.42 13.98
CA LEU A 743 2.13 -40.87 14.36
C LEU A 743 1.08 -40.12 13.49
N ALA A 744 0.11 -40.89 13.00
CA ALA A 744 -1.04 -40.33 12.33
C ALA A 744 -1.94 -39.61 13.36
N SER A 745 -1.79 -38.30 13.54
CA SER A 745 -2.66 -37.45 14.35
C SER A 745 -3.73 -36.78 13.50
N ASN A 746 -4.80 -36.31 14.12
CA ASN A 746 -5.71 -35.38 13.41
C ASN A 746 -5.02 -34.04 13.25
N GLN A 747 -5.56 -33.17 12.36
CA GLN A 747 -5.11 -31.76 12.28
C GLN A 747 -5.00 -31.20 13.69
N ALA A 748 -3.78 -30.83 14.08
CA ALA A 748 -3.51 -30.32 15.40
C ALA A 748 -3.60 -28.79 15.40
N THR A 749 -4.15 -28.22 16.47
CA THR A 749 -4.31 -26.76 16.60
C THR A 749 -3.44 -26.25 17.73
N VAL A 750 -2.84 -25.08 17.54
CA VAL A 750 -2.18 -24.28 18.58
C VAL A 750 -2.94 -22.98 18.69
N THR A 751 -3.53 -22.73 19.85
CA THR A 751 -4.24 -21.48 20.16
C THR A 751 -3.47 -20.72 21.20
N LEU A 752 -3.11 -19.49 20.90
CA LEU A 752 -2.57 -18.54 21.87
C LEU A 752 -3.67 -17.64 22.40
N THR A 753 -3.65 -17.36 23.69
CA THR A 753 -4.53 -16.38 24.33
C THR A 753 -3.70 -15.44 25.19
N LEU A 754 -3.81 -14.13 24.97
CA LEU A 754 -3.12 -13.13 25.79
C LEU A 754 -3.64 -13.13 27.21
N VAL A 755 -2.73 -13.08 28.17
CA VAL A 755 -3.07 -12.92 29.59
C VAL A 755 -3.34 -11.44 29.86
N PRO A 756 -4.53 -11.06 30.34
CA PRO A 756 -4.84 -9.67 30.67
C PRO A 756 -3.81 -9.04 31.61
N SER A 757 -3.46 -7.78 31.37
CA SER A 757 -2.48 -7.02 32.13
C SER A 757 -2.91 -5.56 32.25
N ALA A 758 -2.55 -4.88 33.31
CA ALA A 758 -2.74 -3.44 33.46
C ALA A 758 -1.90 -2.62 32.45
N ASN A 759 -0.90 -3.22 31.80
CA ASN A 759 0.04 -2.55 30.89
C ASN A 759 -0.48 -2.48 29.46
N PHE A 760 -1.57 -3.18 29.12
CA PHE A 760 -2.23 -3.10 27.83
C PHE A 760 -3.71 -3.47 27.93
N THR A 761 -4.50 -3.02 26.99
CA THR A 761 -5.91 -3.43 26.80
C THR A 761 -5.97 -4.48 25.70
N GLY A 762 -6.47 -5.66 25.99
CA GLY A 762 -6.79 -6.66 24.97
C GLY A 762 -8.01 -6.20 24.17
N THR A 763 -7.97 -6.41 22.86
CA THR A 763 -9.12 -6.21 21.97
C THR A 763 -9.95 -7.50 21.85
N SER A 764 -10.94 -7.53 20.98
CA SER A 764 -11.61 -8.79 20.59
C SER A 764 -10.66 -9.80 19.91
N LEU A 765 -9.47 -9.34 19.47
CA LEU A 765 -8.39 -10.14 18.90
C LEU A 765 -7.34 -10.54 19.97
N SER A 766 -7.78 -10.94 21.16
CA SER A 766 -6.89 -11.39 22.25
C SER A 766 -6.53 -12.87 22.18
N ASN A 767 -7.07 -13.62 21.23
CA ASN A 767 -6.71 -15.01 20.93
C ASN A 767 -6.61 -15.25 19.43
N ALA A 768 -5.78 -16.21 19.04
CA ALA A 768 -5.63 -16.64 17.65
C ALA A 768 -5.26 -18.12 17.63
N THR A 769 -5.64 -18.81 16.53
CA THR A 769 -5.40 -20.23 16.35
C THR A 769 -4.69 -20.46 15.02
N ILE A 770 -3.68 -21.34 15.05
CA ILE A 770 -3.05 -21.91 13.86
C ILE A 770 -3.33 -23.41 13.78
N VAL A 771 -3.21 -23.96 12.58
CA VAL A 771 -3.37 -25.39 12.30
C VAL A 771 -2.03 -25.96 11.89
N ILE A 772 -1.64 -27.07 12.47
CA ILE A 772 -0.52 -27.91 12.02
C ILE A 772 -1.11 -29.03 11.17
N LEU A 773 -0.74 -29.05 9.90
CA LEU A 773 -1.12 -30.11 8.97
C LEU A 773 -0.16 -31.28 9.08
N ASP A 774 -0.70 -32.47 9.12
CA ASP A 774 0.10 -33.68 9.05
C ASP A 774 0.85 -33.83 7.72
N ARG A 775 1.89 -34.64 7.75
CA ARG A 775 2.54 -35.15 6.53
C ARG A 775 1.51 -35.85 5.63
N PRO A 776 1.59 -35.69 4.31
CA PRO A 776 0.68 -36.34 3.37
C PRO A 776 0.57 -37.85 3.58
N ILE A 777 1.66 -38.53 3.91
CA ILE A 777 1.64 -39.98 4.21
C ILE A 777 0.81 -40.31 5.47
N ASN A 778 0.82 -39.43 6.48
CA ASN A 778 0.03 -39.66 7.69
C ASN A 778 -1.48 -39.48 7.42
N VAL A 779 -1.83 -38.53 6.53
CA VAL A 779 -3.21 -38.39 6.05
C VAL A 779 -3.67 -39.64 5.31
N TRP A 780 -2.83 -40.15 4.41
CA TRP A 780 -3.11 -41.39 3.69
C TRP A 780 -3.28 -42.63 4.63
N ARG A 781 -2.40 -42.73 5.66
CA ARG A 781 -2.50 -43.81 6.67
C ARG A 781 -3.84 -43.78 7.41
N ARG A 782 -4.28 -42.62 7.86
CA ARG A 782 -5.58 -42.49 8.53
C ARG A 782 -6.75 -42.86 7.64
N ALA A 783 -6.67 -42.60 6.37
CA ALA A 783 -7.69 -43.01 5.39
C ALA A 783 -7.69 -44.50 5.12
N SER A 784 -6.53 -45.17 5.31
CA SER A 784 -6.32 -46.60 4.96
C SER A 784 -6.41 -47.56 6.14
N PHE A 785 -6.10 -47.10 7.37
CA PHE A 785 -5.97 -47.93 8.57
C PHE A 785 -6.92 -47.49 9.68
N THR A 786 -7.42 -48.48 10.44
CA THR A 786 -8.19 -48.24 11.66
C THR A 786 -7.28 -47.69 12.78
N PRO A 787 -7.83 -47.08 13.85
CA PRO A 787 -7.03 -46.60 15.00
C PRO A 787 -6.17 -47.68 15.67
N ALA A 788 -6.65 -48.94 15.73
CA ALA A 788 -5.90 -50.04 16.25
C ALA A 788 -4.70 -50.46 15.38
N GLU A 789 -4.90 -50.46 14.06
CA GLU A 789 -3.83 -50.71 13.09
C GLU A 789 -2.82 -49.61 13.03
N LEU A 790 -3.23 -48.32 13.17
CA LEU A 790 -2.33 -47.17 13.25
C LEU A 790 -1.38 -47.26 14.45
N ALA A 791 -1.85 -47.84 15.56
CA ALA A 791 -1.03 -48.05 16.77
C ALA A 791 -0.02 -49.17 16.62
N ASP A 792 -0.13 -50.00 15.59
CA ASP A 792 0.77 -51.14 15.30
C ASP A 792 1.69 -50.83 14.09
N PRO A 793 2.99 -50.49 14.32
CA PRO A 793 3.93 -50.24 13.25
C PRO A 793 4.19 -51.42 12.33
N SER A 794 3.92 -52.68 12.78
CA SER A 794 4.07 -53.84 11.95
C SER A 794 2.94 -53.97 10.90
N THR A 795 1.85 -53.24 11.08
CA THR A 795 0.74 -53.16 10.15
C THR A 795 0.75 -51.86 9.33
N SER A 796 0.92 -50.71 9.98
CA SER A 796 0.79 -49.40 9.35
C SER A 796 2.12 -48.65 9.08
N GLY A 797 3.26 -49.26 9.50
CA GLY A 797 4.58 -48.62 9.31
C GLY A 797 5.04 -48.61 7.85
N ASP A 798 6.07 -47.85 7.55
CA ASP A 798 6.58 -47.66 6.18
C ASP A 798 6.98 -48.95 5.48
N LEU A 799 7.57 -49.86 6.20
CA LEU A 799 8.10 -51.10 5.69
C LEU A 799 7.13 -52.27 5.86
N ALA A 800 5.96 -52.04 6.49
CA ALA A 800 4.93 -53.09 6.61
C ALA A 800 4.29 -53.37 5.25
N ASP A 801 3.86 -54.58 5.06
CA ASP A 801 3.18 -55.13 3.88
C ASP A 801 1.98 -55.96 4.42
N PRO A 802 0.86 -55.30 4.73
CA PRO A 802 -0.24 -55.91 5.44
C PRO A 802 -1.08 -56.89 4.59
N ASP A 803 -1.06 -56.76 3.26
CA ASP A 803 -1.76 -57.63 2.32
C ASP A 803 -0.86 -58.70 1.68
N HIS A 804 0.46 -58.65 2.00
CA HIS A 804 1.47 -59.62 1.59
C HIS A 804 1.66 -59.68 0.06
N ASP A 805 1.52 -58.55 -0.60
CA ASP A 805 1.66 -58.45 -2.05
C ASP A 805 3.08 -58.12 -2.51
N GLY A 806 4.00 -57.90 -1.59
CA GLY A 806 5.42 -57.59 -1.83
C GLY A 806 5.74 -56.14 -2.00
N LEU A 807 4.76 -55.21 -1.84
CA LEU A 807 4.97 -53.79 -1.77
C LEU A 807 4.81 -53.31 -0.32
N SER A 808 5.70 -52.48 0.12
CA SER A 808 5.56 -51.83 1.44
C SER A 808 4.58 -50.69 1.40
N ASN A 809 3.96 -50.33 2.53
CA ASN A 809 3.06 -49.21 2.66
C ASN A 809 3.64 -47.89 2.10
N LEU A 810 4.96 -47.64 2.26
CA LEU A 810 5.62 -46.47 1.70
C LEU A 810 5.63 -46.51 0.16
N MET A 811 5.84 -47.67 -0.41
CA MET A 811 5.83 -47.87 -1.86
C MET A 811 4.41 -47.73 -2.40
N GLU A 812 3.42 -48.32 -1.76
CA GLU A 812 2.01 -48.24 -2.17
C GLU A 812 1.49 -46.80 -2.10
N TYR A 813 1.81 -46.07 -1.01
CA TYR A 813 1.51 -44.65 -0.89
C TYR A 813 2.11 -43.88 -2.06
N ALA A 814 3.38 -44.08 -2.36
CA ALA A 814 4.08 -43.40 -3.44
C ALA A 814 3.51 -43.71 -4.83
N LEU A 815 2.99 -44.92 -5.01
CA LEU A 815 2.37 -45.41 -6.27
C LEU A 815 0.88 -45.05 -6.38
N GLY A 816 0.23 -44.70 -5.26
CA GLY A 816 -1.21 -44.48 -5.17
C GLY A 816 -2.03 -45.76 -5.13
N LEU A 817 -1.49 -46.79 -4.52
CA LEU A 817 -2.13 -48.11 -4.34
C LEU A 817 -2.73 -48.22 -2.94
N PRO A 818 -3.78 -49.03 -2.73
CA PRO A 818 -4.35 -49.25 -1.41
C PRO A 818 -3.52 -50.31 -0.66
N PRO A 819 -3.21 -50.08 0.67
CA PRO A 819 -2.27 -50.93 1.42
C PRO A 819 -2.87 -52.25 1.94
N LYS A 820 -4.09 -52.61 1.57
CA LYS A 820 -4.81 -53.80 2.03
C LYS A 820 -5.52 -54.49 0.87
N ASP A 821 -5.09 -54.24 -0.36
CA ASP A 821 -5.70 -54.83 -1.54
C ASP A 821 -4.58 -55.40 -2.43
N PRO A 822 -4.31 -56.71 -2.40
CA PRO A 822 -3.20 -57.35 -3.09
C PRO A 822 -3.40 -57.41 -4.63
N THR A 823 -4.10 -56.42 -5.21
CA THR A 823 -4.33 -56.37 -6.65
C THR A 823 -3.06 -56.11 -7.42
N THR A 824 -2.90 -56.75 -8.56
CA THR A 824 -1.73 -56.59 -9.43
C THR A 824 -1.88 -55.47 -10.43
N ALA A 825 -3.01 -54.75 -10.43
CA ALA A 825 -3.25 -53.62 -11.32
C ALA A 825 -2.37 -52.43 -10.92
N ASN A 826 -1.73 -51.77 -11.89
CA ASN A 826 -0.89 -50.59 -11.74
C ASN A 826 0.41 -50.77 -10.93
N ARG A 827 0.85 -52.00 -10.72
CA ARG A 827 2.16 -52.29 -10.09
C ARG A 827 3.31 -51.90 -11.03
N PRO A 828 4.47 -51.54 -10.48
CA PRO A 828 5.68 -51.36 -11.26
C PRO A 828 5.99 -52.64 -12.07
N HIS A 829 6.18 -52.47 -13.37
CA HIS A 829 6.54 -53.62 -14.22
C HIS A 829 7.74 -53.31 -15.11
N ALA A 830 8.65 -54.25 -15.20
CA ALA A 830 9.78 -54.15 -16.10
C ALA A 830 9.46 -54.86 -17.43
N SER A 831 9.94 -54.28 -18.52
CA SER A 831 9.84 -54.86 -19.86
C SER A 831 11.09 -54.51 -20.67
N VAL A 832 11.24 -55.11 -21.83
CA VAL A 832 12.29 -54.77 -22.80
C VAL A 832 11.63 -54.04 -23.97
N ALA A 833 12.00 -52.80 -24.16
CA ALA A 833 11.53 -51.96 -25.26
C ALA A 833 12.74 -51.41 -26.04
N THR A 834 12.70 -51.50 -27.38
CA THR A 834 13.78 -51.00 -28.27
C THR A 834 15.19 -51.48 -27.92
N GLY A 835 15.28 -52.67 -27.32
CA GLY A 835 16.56 -53.25 -26.92
C GLY A 835 17.10 -52.81 -25.55
N TYR A 836 16.33 -52.12 -24.77
CA TYR A 836 16.68 -51.63 -23.40
C TYR A 836 15.69 -52.14 -22.34
N LEU A 837 16.18 -52.32 -21.12
CA LEU A 837 15.32 -52.61 -19.99
C LEU A 837 14.59 -51.34 -19.55
N THR A 838 13.25 -51.43 -19.52
CA THR A 838 12.36 -50.33 -19.09
C THR A 838 11.63 -50.69 -17.82
N LEU A 839 11.35 -49.72 -16.97
CA LEU A 839 10.48 -49.83 -15.81
C LEU A 839 9.35 -48.81 -15.93
N THR A 840 8.10 -49.31 -15.92
CA THR A 840 6.90 -48.46 -15.96
C THR A 840 6.19 -48.55 -14.60
N TYR A 841 5.86 -47.40 -14.01
CA TYR A 841 5.18 -47.31 -12.73
C TYR A 841 4.27 -46.09 -12.67
N THR A 842 3.28 -46.11 -11.81
CA THR A 842 2.49 -44.94 -11.45
C THR A 842 3.14 -44.15 -10.29
N ARG A 843 2.98 -42.85 -10.25
CA ARG A 843 3.35 -41.98 -9.13
C ARG A 843 2.13 -41.23 -8.69
N ALA A 844 1.77 -41.31 -7.42
CA ALA A 844 0.71 -40.49 -6.84
C ALA A 844 1.16 -39.02 -6.71
N LYS A 845 0.40 -38.07 -7.24
CA LYS A 845 0.70 -36.66 -7.11
C LYS A 845 0.57 -36.17 -5.67
N ALA A 846 -0.31 -36.78 -4.88
CA ALA A 846 -0.50 -36.48 -3.46
C ALA A 846 0.67 -36.94 -2.57
N ALA A 847 1.51 -37.88 -3.03
CA ALA A 847 2.68 -38.38 -2.29
C ALA A 847 3.87 -37.41 -2.43
N ALA A 848 3.69 -36.18 -2.00
CA ALA A 848 4.68 -35.09 -2.14
C ALA A 848 5.87 -35.26 -1.20
N ASP A 849 5.71 -36.01 -0.09
CA ASP A 849 6.70 -36.27 0.95
C ASP A 849 7.50 -37.55 0.75
N VAL A 850 7.42 -38.13 -0.47
CA VAL A 850 8.20 -39.33 -0.85
C VAL A 850 8.90 -39.09 -2.18
N SER A 851 10.18 -39.51 -2.25
CA SER A 851 10.95 -39.60 -3.48
C SER A 851 10.89 -41.02 -4.03
N LEU A 852 10.59 -41.14 -5.33
CA LEU A 852 10.71 -42.38 -6.09
C LEU A 852 11.91 -42.28 -7.03
N VAL A 853 12.88 -43.21 -6.90
CA VAL A 853 14.09 -43.26 -7.70
C VAL A 853 14.19 -44.64 -8.39
N VAL A 854 14.42 -44.63 -9.70
CA VAL A 854 14.74 -45.86 -10.45
C VAL A 854 16.24 -46.05 -10.40
N GLU A 855 16.63 -47.23 -9.99
CA GLU A 855 18.02 -47.66 -9.88
C GLU A 855 18.32 -48.84 -10.77
N GLN A 856 19.53 -48.87 -11.35
CA GLN A 856 20.04 -49.94 -12.22
C GLN A 856 21.19 -50.66 -11.51
N SER A 857 21.30 -51.99 -11.66
CA SER A 857 22.39 -52.79 -11.17
C SER A 857 22.78 -53.86 -12.17
N ASN A 858 24.06 -54.28 -12.14
CA ASN A 858 24.60 -55.40 -12.90
C ASN A 858 24.89 -56.64 -12.03
N ASP A 859 24.84 -56.49 -10.67
CA ASP A 859 25.27 -57.50 -9.72
C ASP A 859 24.28 -57.70 -8.56
N LEU A 860 23.16 -56.97 -8.50
CA LEU A 860 22.17 -56.91 -7.39
C LEU A 860 22.77 -56.43 -6.04
N ALA A 861 24.06 -56.07 -5.99
CA ALA A 861 24.72 -55.61 -4.80
C ALA A 861 24.88 -54.06 -4.83
N THR A 862 25.34 -53.58 -5.98
CA THR A 862 25.59 -52.15 -6.19
C THR A 862 24.51 -51.54 -7.09
N TRP A 863 23.80 -50.57 -6.56
CA TRP A 863 22.69 -49.91 -7.26
C TRP A 863 23.05 -48.46 -7.59
N HIS A 864 22.77 -48.05 -8.80
CA HIS A 864 23.13 -46.72 -9.33
C HIS A 864 21.90 -46.02 -9.86
N SER A 865 21.76 -44.74 -9.60
CA SER A 865 20.71 -43.88 -10.07
C SER A 865 21.21 -42.64 -10.84
N GLY A 866 20.32 -41.89 -11.40
CA GLY A 866 20.60 -40.63 -12.12
C GLY A 866 20.82 -40.83 -13.61
N THR A 867 21.00 -39.68 -14.29
CA THR A 867 21.01 -39.60 -15.77
C THR A 867 22.17 -40.34 -16.45
N ASN A 868 23.14 -40.82 -15.70
CA ASN A 868 24.23 -41.65 -16.23
C ASN A 868 23.88 -43.14 -16.31
N TYR A 869 22.75 -43.59 -15.71
CA TYR A 869 22.34 -44.97 -15.61
C TYR A 869 20.95 -45.23 -16.15
N VAL A 870 20.03 -44.27 -15.90
CA VAL A 870 18.64 -44.38 -16.35
C VAL A 870 18.16 -43.04 -16.90
N GLN A 871 17.26 -43.09 -17.88
CA GLN A 871 16.62 -41.92 -18.46
C GLN A 871 15.10 -42.07 -18.48
N GLN A 872 14.40 -40.97 -18.37
CA GLN A 872 12.97 -40.92 -18.50
C GLN A 872 12.58 -40.96 -19.97
N VAL A 873 11.72 -41.89 -20.33
CA VAL A 873 11.21 -42.07 -21.71
C VAL A 873 9.88 -41.35 -21.89
N SER A 874 8.98 -41.50 -20.92
CA SER A 874 7.67 -40.82 -20.97
C SER A 874 7.10 -40.52 -19.60
N VAL A 875 6.25 -39.51 -19.54
CA VAL A 875 5.35 -39.20 -18.42
C VAL A 875 3.98 -38.89 -19.00
N VAL A 876 2.98 -39.62 -18.54
CA VAL A 876 1.58 -39.45 -18.95
C VAL A 876 0.77 -39.09 -17.71
N ASP A 877 0.12 -37.94 -17.76
CA ASP A 877 -0.78 -37.49 -16.68
C ASP A 877 -2.09 -38.27 -16.70
N GLN A 878 -2.46 -38.87 -15.58
CA GLN A 878 -3.66 -39.66 -15.39
C GLN A 878 -4.61 -39.07 -14.33
N GLY A 879 -4.53 -37.76 -14.12
CA GLY A 879 -5.34 -37.06 -13.12
C GLY A 879 -4.67 -37.06 -11.73
N SER A 880 -5.03 -37.95 -10.82
CA SER A 880 -4.44 -38.11 -9.48
C SER A 880 -3.04 -38.74 -9.49
N THR A 881 -2.66 -39.40 -10.56
CA THR A 881 -1.37 -40.09 -10.74
C THR A 881 -0.68 -39.70 -12.05
N GLN A 882 0.59 -40.02 -12.14
CA GLN A 882 1.38 -39.94 -13.37
C GLN A 882 1.91 -41.35 -13.71
N LEU A 883 1.75 -41.78 -14.96
CA LEU A 883 2.39 -43.02 -15.45
C LEU A 883 3.76 -42.62 -16.01
N ILE A 884 4.81 -43.15 -15.39
CA ILE A 884 6.20 -42.84 -15.71
C ILE A 884 6.87 -44.09 -16.29
N THR A 885 7.58 -43.94 -17.42
CA THR A 885 8.44 -44.97 -17.99
C THR A 885 9.88 -44.47 -17.98
N MET A 886 10.74 -45.23 -17.28
CA MET A 886 12.17 -45.06 -17.24
C MET A 886 12.86 -46.16 -18.02
N GLN A 887 14.04 -45.91 -18.56
CA GLN A 887 14.83 -46.82 -19.37
C GLN A 887 16.29 -46.84 -18.88
N THR A 888 16.91 -48.03 -18.81
CA THR A 888 18.36 -48.12 -18.56
C THR A 888 19.16 -47.67 -19.80
N LEU A 889 20.35 -47.11 -19.59
CA LEU A 889 21.22 -46.70 -20.70
C LEU A 889 22.06 -47.85 -21.28
N VAL A 890 22.13 -48.97 -20.61
CA VAL A 890 22.84 -50.17 -21.08
C VAL A 890 21.86 -51.04 -21.85
N PRO A 891 22.10 -51.38 -23.14
CA PRO A 891 21.25 -52.27 -23.89
C PRO A 891 21.20 -53.69 -23.29
N VAL A 892 20.08 -54.37 -23.44
CA VAL A 892 19.95 -55.77 -23.05
C VAL A 892 20.92 -56.60 -23.89
N GLY A 893 21.77 -57.39 -23.22
CA GLY A 893 22.81 -58.21 -23.86
C GLY A 893 24.21 -57.55 -23.91
N ALA A 894 24.34 -56.26 -23.60
CA ALA A 894 25.64 -55.58 -23.48
C ALA A 894 26.36 -55.86 -22.13
N SER A 895 25.63 -56.44 -21.15
CA SER A 895 26.13 -56.88 -19.85
C SER A 895 25.62 -58.32 -19.59
N ALA A 896 26.36 -59.08 -18.76
CA ALA A 896 25.99 -60.43 -18.37
C ALA A 896 24.64 -60.49 -17.58
N ALA A 897 24.35 -59.39 -16.87
CA ALA A 897 23.09 -59.16 -16.13
C ALA A 897 22.76 -57.67 -16.15
N ASN A 898 21.48 -57.35 -16.11
CA ASN A 898 20.96 -55.97 -16.00
C ASN A 898 19.64 -56.04 -15.23
N PHE A 899 19.62 -55.35 -14.12
CA PHE A 899 18.50 -55.30 -13.19
C PHE A 899 18.05 -53.87 -13.02
N VAL A 900 16.76 -53.68 -12.77
CA VAL A 900 16.17 -52.37 -12.45
C VAL A 900 15.23 -52.54 -11.26
N ARG A 901 15.25 -51.56 -10.34
CA ARG A 901 14.29 -51.48 -9.23
C ARG A 901 13.76 -50.05 -9.05
N LEU A 902 12.63 -49.96 -8.40
CA LEU A 902 12.09 -48.70 -7.89
C LEU A 902 12.38 -48.60 -6.39
N HIS A 903 12.92 -47.50 -5.95
CA HIS A 903 13.24 -47.27 -4.56
C HIS A 903 12.45 -46.02 -4.06
N ALA A 904 11.68 -46.21 -2.98
CA ALA A 904 10.93 -45.15 -2.30
C ALA A 904 11.66 -44.69 -1.04
N THR A 905 11.81 -43.38 -0.85
CA THR A 905 12.46 -42.79 0.33
C THR A 905 11.64 -41.60 0.83
N ARG A 906 11.38 -41.52 2.14
CA ARG A 906 10.78 -40.33 2.73
C ARG A 906 11.67 -39.12 2.50
N LEU A 907 11.05 -37.99 2.15
CA LEU A 907 11.70 -36.69 2.17
C LEU A 907 11.70 -36.14 3.61
N PRO A 908 12.73 -35.39 4.02
CA PRO A 908 12.88 -34.85 5.36
C PRO A 908 11.79 -33.85 5.75
#